data_b2f24a8f5225bbf0d9d07b5434b18568
#
_entry.id   b2f24a8f5225bbf0d9d07b5434b18568
#
_cell.length_a   1.000
_cell.length_b   1.000
_cell.length_c   1.000
_cell.angle_alpha   90.00
_cell.angle_beta   90.00
_cell.angle_gamma   90.00
#
_symmetry.space_group_name_H-M   'P 1'
#
loop_
_entity.id
_entity.type
_entity.pdbx_description
1 polymer ?
#
loop_
_entity_poly.entity_id
_entity_poly.type
_entity_poly.pdbx_seq_one_letter_code
_entity_poly.pdbx_strand_id
1 'polypeptide(L)'
;MRYLLCLIFVSTSLFGQEYFTKRYQPFDANIPSPKDFLEYEIGSQHTRHDQIVSYLEQIASLSDQAKIMYYGKTHEGRKLPLLIISTKENLSELESIQKAHLDYAKGRLSEEPNIPLIINLAYNVHGNEPSSSEAALLAAYTLSASQEDQIKSFRENAIIFIDPTINPDGRDRHTQWANTYKGTPLVADPMDAEHNEAWPRGRTNHYWFDLNRDWLLAINPESQGKLAWYHQWYPNVVTDFHEMGSQSTYFFEPMKSNGSLDPIMPKDNYVKLNDLFATYFAKGLDSIGSLYFTKEAFDGTYPGYGSSYPDLQGGLGLLFEQASSRGLKQKTKYGYITFPFTIRNQFISSIATVQAAVENKSLLRKYQQDFFKSAIEKSTKSKIKAYTFTELDQNRNKAFIDKLLRHKIKVLKTGKNTFSVPTQQPQYRMVQTFFETYETYRDSVYYDASAWSVANFYNIKYKTSTKAIQGTPVISKEELIELESLMSSSYAYAVEAKDYNLPAFIYDAQQHKIVVAAAFKPFSAKNNTSFSYGSVMIPVASQKLSEKELFTTLKKLQAKHRIQVHSLSTGFSTKGVDLGSRAIRPLEKPKALMLIGDGIRSYEAGEVWHLLDTRVGMPITKVRQDYFDRVALKEYNTLVLVSGNYKWDEKTTKKIKDWVSNGNTLIAIGTANNALIKNKIINEKRITFKKDSTATATLKPYVDASENIGREKLGVVFLKGNIDLTHPLGFGYTQDNVSLYKNNLVWLEPSKSSYGTPVVYDKSPHIDGYISKNIRSKYLPKAAPVVVSATGKGRVILFAENPNFRGTSYGANRMFLNALFLGNHIGVPKEQSNNTEKEFDH
;
A
#
# COMPACT_ATOMS: atom_id res chain seq x y z
N MET A 1 27.72 65.12 33.24
CA MET A 1 26.97 63.95 33.59
C MET A 1 25.87 63.75 32.56
N ARG A 2 26.05 62.89 31.57
CA ARG A 2 25.06 62.51 30.55
C ARG A 2 24.69 61.06 30.79
N TYR A 3 23.47 60.78 31.23
CA TYR A 3 22.97 59.43 31.32
C TYR A 3 22.56 58.93 29.93
N LEU A 4 23.25 57.92 29.43
CA LEU A 4 22.93 57.18 28.21
C LEU A 4 21.93 56.09 28.63
N LEU A 5 20.63 56.27 28.29
CA LEU A 5 19.62 55.22 28.41
C LEU A 5 19.80 54.25 27.25
N CYS A 6 20.40 53.11 27.53
CA CYS A 6 20.33 51.97 26.62
C CYS A 6 18.94 51.36 26.67
N LEU A 7 18.10 51.64 25.69
CA LEU A 7 16.89 50.89 25.40
C LEU A 7 17.32 49.52 24.84
N ILE A 8 17.30 48.53 25.71
CA ILE A 8 17.39 47.13 25.27
C ILE A 8 16.04 46.79 24.64
N PHE A 9 15.98 46.77 23.29
CA PHE A 9 14.91 46.10 22.57
C PHE A 9 15.07 44.61 22.78
N VAL A 10 14.38 44.07 23.80
CA VAL A 10 14.11 42.65 23.89
C VAL A 10 13.04 42.37 22.84
N SER A 11 13.45 41.93 21.67
CA SER A 11 12.56 41.31 20.73
C SER A 11 12.14 39.97 21.35
N THR A 12 11.12 39.98 22.22
CA THR A 12 10.38 38.79 22.58
C THR A 12 9.70 38.36 21.30
N SER A 13 10.24 37.33 20.65
CA SER A 13 9.53 36.61 19.60
C SER A 13 8.23 36.13 20.22
N LEU A 14 7.11 36.78 19.86
CA LEU A 14 5.74 36.37 20.22
C LEU A 14 5.43 35.04 19.54
N PHE A 15 6.02 33.94 20.03
CA PHE A 15 5.65 32.57 19.73
C PHE A 15 4.77 32.06 20.88
N GLY A 16 3.68 32.73 21.15
CA GLY A 16 2.67 32.27 22.07
C GLY A 16 1.44 31.77 21.30
N GLN A 17 0.52 31.14 21.99
CA GLN A 17 -0.77 30.68 21.43
C GLN A 17 -1.47 31.80 20.65
N GLU A 18 -1.32 33.08 21.02
CA GLU A 18 -1.85 34.23 20.28
C GLU A 18 -1.34 34.30 18.82
N TYR A 19 -0.14 33.80 18.53
CA TYR A 19 0.37 33.71 17.16
C TYR A 19 -0.55 32.90 16.22
N PHE A 20 -1.21 31.88 16.75
CA PHE A 20 -2.10 31.03 15.97
C PHE A 20 -3.57 31.47 16.08
N THR A 21 -4.08 31.77 17.29
CA THR A 21 -5.50 31.74 17.60
C THR A 21 -6.09 33.08 17.99
N LYS A 22 -5.30 34.16 18.05
CA LYS A 22 -5.74 35.52 18.52
C LYS A 22 -7.04 35.98 17.87
N ARG A 23 -7.23 35.76 16.58
CA ARG A 23 -8.41 36.22 15.84
C ARG A 23 -9.69 35.41 16.11
N TYR A 24 -9.60 34.31 16.86
CA TYR A 24 -10.73 33.44 17.18
C TYR A 24 -11.19 33.58 18.64
N GLN A 25 -10.70 34.58 19.35
CA GLN A 25 -11.09 34.89 20.70
C GLN A 25 -12.51 35.51 20.72
N PRO A 26 -13.29 35.40 21.86
CA PRO A 26 -12.87 34.74 23.08
C PRO A 26 -13.05 33.22 23.03
N PHE A 27 -12.37 32.53 23.94
CA PHE A 27 -12.49 31.07 24.10
C PHE A 27 -13.22 30.72 25.39
N ASP A 28 -13.87 29.55 25.43
CA ASP A 28 -14.42 28.93 26.61
C ASP A 28 -13.30 28.61 27.61
N ALA A 29 -13.30 29.22 28.77
CA ALA A 29 -12.29 29.07 29.80
C ALA A 29 -12.25 27.66 30.42
N ASN A 30 -13.30 26.85 30.27
CA ASN A 30 -13.34 25.48 30.78
C ASN A 30 -12.52 24.50 29.92
N ILE A 31 -12.24 24.85 28.66
CA ILE A 31 -11.48 24.02 27.75
C ILE A 31 -10.03 24.51 27.73
N PRO A 32 -9.05 23.72 28.27
CA PRO A 32 -7.65 24.15 28.30
C PRO A 32 -7.12 24.31 26.89
N SER A 33 -6.30 25.33 26.68
CA SER A 33 -5.59 25.47 25.43
C SER A 33 -4.57 24.31 25.25
N PRO A 34 -4.09 24.03 24.02
CA PRO A 34 -3.03 23.06 23.83
C PRO A 34 -1.81 23.32 24.70
N LYS A 35 -1.41 24.61 24.87
CA LYS A 35 -0.31 25.02 25.75
C LYS A 35 -0.56 24.66 27.22
N ASP A 36 -1.76 24.98 27.72
CA ASP A 36 -2.08 24.76 29.14
C ASP A 36 -2.15 23.26 29.46
N PHE A 37 -2.63 22.42 28.51
CA PHE A 37 -2.70 20.99 28.68
C PHE A 37 -1.35 20.30 28.52
N LEU A 38 -0.57 20.70 27.50
CA LEU A 38 0.71 20.06 27.17
C LEU A 38 1.88 20.60 28.01
N GLU A 39 1.70 21.76 28.70
CA GLU A 39 2.70 22.49 29.49
C GLU A 39 3.89 23.00 28.64
N TYR A 40 3.70 23.13 27.31
CA TYR A 40 4.66 23.76 26.40
C TYR A 40 3.96 24.43 25.21
N GLU A 41 4.64 25.39 24.59
CA GLU A 41 4.13 26.09 23.41
C GLU A 41 4.11 25.16 22.19
N ILE A 42 3.00 25.12 21.44
CA ILE A 42 2.89 24.42 20.17
C ILE A 42 4.01 24.87 19.22
N GLY A 43 4.72 23.92 18.66
CA GLY A 43 5.86 24.17 17.77
C GLY A 43 7.22 24.33 18.47
N SER A 44 7.29 24.26 19.82
CA SER A 44 8.55 24.24 20.57
C SER A 44 9.17 22.84 20.67
N GLN A 45 8.36 21.82 20.39
CA GLN A 45 8.75 20.41 20.25
C GLN A 45 7.69 19.68 19.47
N HIS A 46 7.97 18.42 19.08
CA HIS A 46 7.02 17.56 18.38
C HIS A 46 6.16 16.82 19.40
N THR A 47 4.83 16.96 19.31
CA THR A 47 3.87 16.33 20.22
C THR A 47 3.72 14.83 19.86
N ARG A 48 3.86 13.95 20.86
CA ARG A 48 3.69 12.50 20.68
C ARG A 48 2.21 12.13 20.51
N HIS A 49 1.97 11.00 19.86
CA HIS A 49 0.60 10.55 19.59
C HIS A 49 -0.23 10.33 20.87
N ASP A 50 0.37 9.79 21.94
CA ASP A 50 -0.31 9.61 23.23
C ASP A 50 -0.80 10.92 23.83
N GLN A 51 0.00 12.00 23.72
CA GLN A 51 -0.38 13.34 24.17
C GLN A 51 -1.49 13.93 23.30
N ILE A 52 -1.43 13.72 21.98
CA ILE A 52 -2.50 14.13 21.04
C ILE A 52 -3.83 13.48 21.44
N VAL A 53 -3.83 12.16 21.62
CA VAL A 53 -5.04 11.40 22.02
C VAL A 53 -5.59 11.90 23.34
N SER A 54 -4.73 12.06 24.36
CA SER A 54 -5.13 12.53 25.68
C SER A 54 -5.75 13.92 25.65
N TYR A 55 -5.20 14.81 24.81
CA TYR A 55 -5.76 16.15 24.64
C TYR A 55 -7.16 16.13 23.99
N LEU A 56 -7.35 15.33 22.94
CA LEU A 56 -8.68 15.19 22.32
C LEU A 56 -9.70 14.54 23.28
N GLU A 57 -9.28 13.55 24.08
CA GLU A 57 -10.11 12.94 25.14
C GLU A 57 -10.50 14.00 26.18
N GLN A 58 -9.58 14.91 26.55
CA GLN A 58 -9.84 16.02 27.48
C GLN A 58 -10.87 16.99 26.90
N ILE A 59 -10.70 17.44 25.64
CA ILE A 59 -11.70 18.32 24.99
C ILE A 59 -13.08 17.67 25.01
N ALA A 60 -13.18 16.39 24.61
CA ALA A 60 -14.44 15.67 24.56
C ALA A 60 -15.08 15.47 25.94
N SER A 61 -14.30 15.45 27.01
CA SER A 61 -14.79 15.33 28.38
C SER A 61 -15.32 16.65 28.98
N LEU A 62 -14.80 17.78 28.51
CA LEU A 62 -15.10 19.12 29.02
C LEU A 62 -16.12 19.88 28.18
N SER A 63 -16.35 19.50 26.93
CA SER A 63 -17.24 20.20 26.01
C SER A 63 -18.44 19.35 25.61
N ASP A 64 -19.65 19.89 25.72
CA ASP A 64 -20.86 19.27 25.18
C ASP A 64 -20.99 19.44 23.65
N GLN A 65 -20.06 20.18 23.01
CA GLN A 65 -19.93 20.39 21.58
C GLN A 65 -18.89 19.48 20.95
N ALA A 66 -18.33 18.52 21.71
CA ALA A 66 -17.35 17.59 21.23
C ALA A 66 -17.64 16.16 21.72
N LYS A 67 -17.41 15.18 20.85
CA LYS A 67 -17.43 13.75 21.19
C LYS A 67 -16.20 13.09 20.59
N ILE A 68 -15.70 12.00 21.22
CA ILE A 68 -14.61 11.21 20.67
C ILE A 68 -15.08 9.81 20.29
N MET A 69 -14.59 9.32 19.17
CA MET A 69 -14.75 7.92 18.74
C MET A 69 -13.41 7.37 18.23
N TYR A 70 -13.35 6.05 18.04
CA TYR A 70 -12.16 5.38 17.52
C TYR A 70 -12.54 4.49 16.34
N TYR A 71 -11.85 4.63 15.21
CA TYR A 71 -12.11 3.78 14.05
C TYR A 71 -11.19 2.53 13.98
N GLY A 72 -10.27 2.38 14.91
CA GLY A 72 -9.41 1.21 14.98
C GLY A 72 -8.17 1.39 15.84
N LYS A 73 -7.22 0.49 15.59
CA LYS A 73 -5.86 0.52 16.16
C LYS A 73 -4.86 0.23 15.06
N THR A 74 -3.64 0.77 15.21
CA THR A 74 -2.52 0.47 14.32
C THR A 74 -1.96 -0.93 14.55
N HIS A 75 -1.00 -1.34 13.74
CA HIS A 75 -0.25 -2.58 13.97
C HIS A 75 0.46 -2.62 15.34
N GLU A 76 0.89 -1.47 15.87
CA GLU A 76 1.50 -1.36 17.20
C GLU A 76 0.48 -1.16 18.33
N GLY A 77 -0.82 -1.25 18.00
CA GLY A 77 -1.92 -1.17 18.98
C GLY A 77 -2.30 0.26 19.39
N ARG A 78 -1.76 1.30 18.76
CA ARG A 78 -2.12 2.70 19.05
C ARG A 78 -3.55 2.99 18.60
N LYS A 79 -4.29 3.75 19.40
CA LYS A 79 -5.66 4.17 19.10
C LYS A 79 -5.69 5.09 17.85
N LEU A 80 -6.75 4.98 17.06
CA LEU A 80 -7.03 5.84 15.90
C LEU A 80 -8.29 6.68 16.23
N PRO A 81 -8.11 7.87 16.86
CA PRO A 81 -9.22 8.69 17.31
C PRO A 81 -9.80 9.55 16.20
N LEU A 82 -11.08 9.88 16.33
CA LEU A 82 -11.77 10.95 15.63
C LEU A 82 -12.47 11.83 16.68
N LEU A 83 -12.10 13.10 16.74
CA LEU A 83 -12.86 14.07 17.50
C LEU A 83 -13.97 14.61 16.60
N ILE A 84 -15.21 14.55 17.08
CA ILE A 84 -16.42 15.02 16.40
C ILE A 84 -16.81 16.34 17.04
N ILE A 85 -16.88 17.41 16.27
CA ILE A 85 -17.22 18.75 16.74
C ILE A 85 -18.47 19.23 15.99
N SER A 86 -19.46 19.68 16.75
CA SER A 86 -20.67 20.33 16.28
C SER A 86 -21.42 20.96 17.47
N THR A 87 -22.64 21.46 17.27
CA THR A 87 -23.48 21.84 18.40
C THR A 87 -23.93 20.63 19.19
N LYS A 88 -24.34 20.85 20.45
CA LYS A 88 -24.89 19.79 21.32
C LYS A 88 -26.09 19.11 20.68
N GLU A 89 -26.96 19.87 20.06
CA GLU A 89 -28.15 19.39 19.35
C GLU A 89 -27.76 18.46 18.19
N ASN A 90 -26.88 18.90 17.32
CA ASN A 90 -26.38 18.07 16.23
C ASN A 90 -25.71 16.79 16.73
N LEU A 91 -24.92 16.86 17.81
CA LEU A 91 -24.26 15.69 18.40
C LEU A 91 -25.24 14.72 19.05
N SER A 92 -26.43 15.18 19.49
CA SER A 92 -27.51 14.30 19.99
C SER A 92 -28.21 13.55 18.84
N GLU A 93 -28.21 14.11 17.62
CA GLU A 93 -28.93 13.63 16.44
C GLU A 93 -28.01 13.00 15.37
N LEU A 94 -26.80 12.57 15.75
CA LEU A 94 -25.80 12.07 14.79
C LEU A 94 -26.32 10.94 13.88
N GLU A 95 -27.10 10.01 14.42
CA GLU A 95 -27.62 8.87 13.64
C GLU A 95 -28.70 9.32 12.63
N SER A 96 -29.59 10.23 13.02
CA SER A 96 -30.62 10.77 12.12
C SER A 96 -30.01 11.64 11.03
N ILE A 97 -29.00 12.46 11.36
CA ILE A 97 -28.23 13.28 10.42
C ILE A 97 -27.51 12.39 9.42
N GLN A 98 -26.79 11.36 9.90
CA GLN A 98 -26.08 10.40 9.07
C GLN A 98 -27.04 9.73 8.08
N LYS A 99 -28.18 9.25 8.57
CA LYS A 99 -29.18 8.59 7.72
C LYS A 99 -29.72 9.53 6.65
N ALA A 100 -30.14 10.75 7.01
CA ALA A 100 -30.66 11.73 6.07
C ALA A 100 -29.61 12.14 5.02
N HIS A 101 -28.35 12.34 5.45
CA HIS A 101 -27.22 12.61 4.57
C HIS A 101 -27.01 11.49 3.52
N LEU A 102 -26.96 10.23 3.96
CA LEU A 102 -26.78 9.09 3.07
C LEU A 102 -27.97 8.85 2.15
N ASP A 103 -29.20 9.11 2.63
CA ASP A 103 -30.41 8.98 1.83
C ASP A 103 -30.46 10.02 0.72
N TYR A 104 -30.05 11.27 1.01
CA TYR A 104 -29.97 12.31 0.01
C TYR A 104 -28.84 12.06 -1.00
N ALA A 105 -27.63 11.76 -0.53
CA ALA A 105 -26.48 11.49 -1.38
C ALA A 105 -26.75 10.35 -2.37
N LYS A 106 -27.47 9.31 -1.95
CA LYS A 106 -27.82 8.13 -2.79
C LYS A 106 -29.12 8.30 -3.57
N GLY A 107 -29.72 9.51 -3.59
CA GLY A 107 -30.91 9.82 -4.36
C GLY A 107 -32.20 9.17 -3.84
N ARG A 108 -32.27 8.79 -2.57
CA ARG A 108 -33.47 8.27 -1.91
C ARG A 108 -34.38 9.37 -1.40
N LEU A 109 -33.82 10.57 -1.19
CA LEU A 109 -34.54 11.80 -0.95
C LEU A 109 -34.42 12.71 -2.15
N SER A 110 -35.56 13.29 -2.62
CA SER A 110 -35.60 14.24 -3.74
C SER A 110 -35.24 15.65 -3.33
N GLU A 111 -35.60 16.03 -2.10
CA GLU A 111 -35.37 17.35 -1.55
C GLU A 111 -34.14 17.37 -0.63
N GLU A 112 -33.41 18.51 -0.65
CA GLU A 112 -32.26 18.70 0.21
C GLU A 112 -32.67 18.77 1.69
N PRO A 113 -32.17 17.88 2.55
CA PRO A 113 -32.51 17.91 3.97
C PRO A 113 -31.80 19.07 4.67
N ASN A 114 -32.49 19.67 5.63
CA ASN A 114 -31.89 20.71 6.47
C ASN A 114 -31.10 20.08 7.62
N ILE A 115 -29.88 19.63 7.31
CA ILE A 115 -28.93 18.99 8.23
C ILE A 115 -27.55 19.66 8.14
N PRO A 116 -26.61 19.47 9.06
CA PRO A 116 -25.23 19.93 8.92
C PRO A 116 -24.48 19.15 7.82
N LEU A 117 -23.46 19.79 7.23
CA LEU A 117 -22.54 19.18 6.26
C LEU A 117 -21.56 18.24 7.00
N ILE A 118 -21.02 17.24 6.31
CA ILE A 118 -20.04 16.31 6.88
C ILE A 118 -18.64 16.67 6.35
N ILE A 119 -17.73 17.04 7.26
CA ILE A 119 -16.36 17.43 6.95
C ILE A 119 -15.39 16.52 7.71
N ASN A 120 -14.35 16.02 7.06
CA ASN A 120 -13.25 15.33 7.71
C ASN A 120 -11.93 16.09 7.49
N LEU A 121 -11.41 16.67 8.54
CA LEU A 121 -10.06 17.21 8.58
C LEU A 121 -9.11 16.09 8.97
N ALA A 122 -8.36 15.57 8.00
CA ALA A 122 -7.49 14.42 8.16
C ALA A 122 -6.03 14.84 7.99
N TYR A 123 -5.17 14.36 8.92
CA TYR A 123 -3.82 14.83 9.10
C TYR A 123 -2.81 13.69 9.23
N ASN A 124 -1.55 13.95 8.88
CA ASN A 124 -0.37 13.16 9.22
C ASN A 124 -0.45 11.67 8.81
N VAL A 125 -0.85 11.43 7.57
CA VAL A 125 -0.76 10.09 6.95
C VAL A 125 0.70 9.67 6.77
N HIS A 126 1.62 10.63 6.62
CA HIS A 126 3.04 10.42 6.71
C HIS A 126 3.55 10.94 8.06
N GLY A 127 4.02 10.05 8.94
CA GLY A 127 4.34 10.40 10.32
C GLY A 127 5.45 11.45 10.48
N ASN A 128 6.37 11.55 9.51
CA ASN A 128 7.45 12.55 9.49
C ASN A 128 7.10 13.84 8.72
N GLU A 129 5.83 14.13 8.60
CA GLU A 129 5.27 15.39 8.11
C GLU A 129 4.50 16.04 9.27
N PRO A 130 5.21 16.53 10.31
CA PRO A 130 4.67 16.66 11.65
C PRO A 130 3.77 17.87 11.87
N SER A 131 3.86 18.94 11.08
CA SER A 131 3.14 20.21 11.33
C SER A 131 1.63 20.04 11.30
N SER A 132 1.13 19.08 10.52
CA SER A 132 -0.30 18.87 10.38
C SER A 132 -0.95 18.33 11.67
N SER A 133 -0.32 17.41 12.42
CA SER A 133 -0.86 16.95 13.70
C SER A 133 -0.86 18.04 14.77
N GLU A 134 0.13 18.94 14.78
CA GLU A 134 0.12 20.10 15.66
C GLU A 134 -1.02 21.07 15.27
N ALA A 135 -1.22 21.27 13.96
CA ALA A 135 -2.35 22.07 13.46
C ALA A 135 -3.70 21.44 13.82
N ALA A 136 -3.79 20.09 13.88
CA ALA A 136 -5.00 19.40 14.32
C ALA A 136 -5.36 19.72 15.78
N LEU A 137 -4.37 19.86 16.68
CA LEU A 137 -4.61 20.28 18.07
C LEU A 137 -5.16 21.70 18.14
N LEU A 138 -4.61 22.62 17.34
CA LEU A 138 -5.10 24.00 17.25
C LEU A 138 -6.50 24.08 16.63
N ALA A 139 -6.78 23.27 15.60
CA ALA A 139 -8.10 23.18 14.98
C ALA A 139 -9.12 22.60 15.95
N ALA A 140 -8.76 21.53 16.70
CA ALA A 140 -9.61 20.93 17.71
C ALA A 140 -10.00 21.95 18.80
N TYR A 141 -9.02 22.68 19.34
CA TYR A 141 -9.24 23.73 20.32
C TYR A 141 -10.10 24.86 19.77
N THR A 142 -9.72 25.41 18.62
CA THR A 142 -10.43 26.56 18.04
C THR A 142 -11.88 26.22 17.70
N LEU A 143 -12.10 25.08 17.04
CA LEU A 143 -13.45 24.68 16.63
C LEU A 143 -14.35 24.25 17.81
N SER A 144 -13.79 23.77 18.93
CA SER A 144 -14.58 23.39 20.10
C SER A 144 -14.75 24.50 21.12
N ALA A 145 -13.76 25.38 21.33
CA ALA A 145 -13.71 26.33 22.42
C ALA A 145 -14.01 27.78 22.02
N SER A 146 -13.77 28.19 20.77
CA SER A 146 -13.99 29.59 20.35
C SER A 146 -15.46 29.97 20.39
N GLN A 147 -15.68 31.17 20.94
CA GLN A 147 -17.00 31.81 21.03
C GLN A 147 -17.23 32.86 19.95
N GLU A 148 -16.32 32.97 18.99
CA GLU A 148 -16.42 33.85 17.84
C GLU A 148 -17.57 33.38 16.93
N ASP A 149 -18.37 34.31 16.38
CA ASP A 149 -19.63 34.01 15.71
C ASP A 149 -19.45 33.16 14.43
N GLN A 150 -18.37 33.35 13.71
CA GLN A 150 -18.05 32.51 12.54
C GLN A 150 -17.81 31.04 12.94
N ILE A 151 -17.11 30.82 14.05
CA ILE A 151 -16.85 29.46 14.54
C ILE A 151 -18.12 28.81 15.09
N LYS A 152 -19.00 29.60 15.75
CA LYS A 152 -20.33 29.10 16.15
C LYS A 152 -21.15 28.66 14.93
N SER A 153 -21.16 29.50 13.87
CA SER A 153 -21.84 29.16 12.62
C SER A 153 -21.28 27.88 11.97
N PHE A 154 -19.97 27.61 12.09
CA PHE A 154 -19.39 26.35 11.61
C PHE A 154 -19.95 25.14 12.35
N ARG A 155 -20.04 25.19 13.67
CA ARG A 155 -20.64 24.13 14.49
C ARG A 155 -22.13 23.90 14.21
N GLU A 156 -22.88 24.95 13.92
CA GLU A 156 -24.30 24.86 13.56
C GLU A 156 -24.50 24.16 12.20
N ASN A 157 -23.62 24.45 11.26
CA ASN A 157 -23.75 24.03 9.85
C ASN A 157 -22.93 22.80 9.44
N ALA A 158 -22.06 22.28 10.31
CA ALA A 158 -21.22 21.12 10.01
C ALA A 158 -21.09 20.15 11.19
N ILE A 159 -20.95 18.85 10.85
CA ILE A 159 -20.33 17.82 11.68
C ILE A 159 -18.89 17.72 11.22
N ILE A 160 -17.94 18.14 12.06
CA ILE A 160 -16.53 18.19 11.74
C ILE A 160 -15.83 17.04 12.46
N PHE A 161 -15.24 16.11 11.69
CA PHE A 161 -14.40 15.05 12.19
C PHE A 161 -12.94 15.47 12.09
N ILE A 162 -12.23 15.50 13.19
CA ILE A 162 -10.77 15.71 13.22
C ILE A 162 -10.08 14.36 13.41
N ASP A 163 -9.32 13.93 12.40
CA ASP A 163 -8.43 12.76 12.41
C ASP A 163 -7.00 13.26 12.57
N PRO A 164 -6.47 13.37 13.79
CA PRO A 164 -5.26 14.15 14.05
C PRO A 164 -3.98 13.48 13.55
N THR A 165 -4.02 12.16 13.41
CA THR A 165 -2.84 11.36 13.04
C THR A 165 -3.27 10.03 12.46
N ILE A 166 -3.30 9.91 11.13
CA ILE A 166 -3.65 8.66 10.45
C ILE A 166 -2.56 7.60 10.63
N ASN A 167 -1.29 8.04 10.82
CA ASN A 167 -0.12 7.17 10.97
C ASN A 167 0.60 7.39 12.32
N PRO A 168 0.01 6.93 13.44
CA PRO A 168 0.62 7.09 14.75
C PRO A 168 1.98 6.39 14.89
N ASP A 169 2.17 5.22 14.27
CA ASP A 169 3.42 4.44 14.37
C ASP A 169 4.58 5.19 13.69
N GLY A 170 4.32 5.80 12.54
CA GLY A 170 5.29 6.66 11.86
C GLY A 170 5.53 7.99 12.60
N ARG A 171 4.47 8.58 13.13
CA ARG A 171 4.54 9.82 13.93
C ARG A 171 5.46 9.65 15.14
N ASP A 172 5.26 8.63 15.95
CA ASP A 172 6.05 8.43 17.16
C ASP A 172 7.51 8.12 16.84
N ARG A 173 7.77 7.40 15.73
CA ARG A 173 9.14 7.18 15.26
C ARG A 173 9.83 8.50 14.91
N HIS A 174 9.14 9.42 14.24
CA HIS A 174 9.66 10.74 13.89
C HIS A 174 9.82 11.62 15.11
N THR A 175 8.79 11.75 15.95
CA THR A 175 8.81 12.65 17.10
C THR A 175 9.88 12.26 18.11
N GLN A 176 10.08 10.95 18.33
CA GLN A 176 11.17 10.48 19.18
C GLN A 176 12.54 10.88 18.62
N TRP A 177 12.74 10.73 17.31
CA TRP A 177 13.98 11.13 16.66
C TRP A 177 14.22 12.62 16.79
N ALA A 178 13.30 13.45 16.30
CA ALA A 178 13.44 14.89 16.28
C ALA A 178 13.61 15.48 17.68
N ASN A 179 12.81 15.05 18.65
CA ASN A 179 12.92 15.52 20.04
C ASN A 179 14.21 15.06 20.74
N THR A 180 14.80 13.92 20.34
CA THR A 180 16.08 13.45 20.88
C THR A 180 17.25 14.33 20.45
N TYR A 181 17.21 14.82 19.21
CA TYR A 181 18.32 15.60 18.63
C TYR A 181 18.10 17.12 18.66
N LYS A 182 16.92 17.61 19.06
CA LYS A 182 16.68 19.05 19.15
C LYS A 182 17.66 19.73 20.08
N GLY A 183 18.22 20.87 19.64
CA GLY A 183 19.12 21.67 20.42
C GLY A 183 18.44 22.85 21.13
N THR A 184 19.08 23.37 22.20
CA THR A 184 18.75 24.66 22.77
C THR A 184 20.06 25.41 22.96
N PRO A 185 20.42 26.39 22.12
CA PRO A 185 19.64 27.04 21.03
C PRO A 185 19.42 26.12 19.80
N LEU A 186 18.42 26.49 18.98
CA LEU A 186 18.01 25.70 17.81
C LEU A 186 19.10 25.70 16.73
N VAL A 187 19.40 24.54 16.17
CA VAL A 187 20.33 24.34 15.05
C VAL A 187 19.55 24.38 13.73
N ALA A 188 19.94 25.29 12.83
CA ALA A 188 19.29 25.47 11.55
C ALA A 188 20.03 24.82 10.36
N ASP A 189 21.15 24.15 10.60
CA ASP A 189 21.92 23.48 9.55
C ASP A 189 21.14 22.28 8.99
N PRO A 190 20.88 22.22 7.66
CA PRO A 190 20.18 21.08 7.06
C PRO A 190 20.85 19.72 7.26
N MET A 191 22.12 19.69 7.61
CA MET A 191 22.89 18.46 7.85
C MET A 191 22.82 17.97 9.29
N ASP A 192 22.23 18.75 10.21
CA ASP A 192 22.05 18.33 11.60
C ASP A 192 21.22 17.05 11.71
N ALA A 193 21.50 16.24 12.73
CA ALA A 193 20.82 14.96 12.97
C ALA A 193 19.32 15.14 13.19
N GLU A 194 18.86 16.25 13.77
CA GLU A 194 17.44 16.55 13.97
C GLU A 194 16.67 16.48 12.63
N HIS A 195 17.27 16.96 11.53
CA HIS A 195 16.66 17.04 10.21
C HIS A 195 16.82 15.77 9.37
N ASN A 196 17.65 14.82 9.82
CA ASN A 196 18.07 13.65 9.05
C ASN A 196 17.77 12.33 9.78
N GLU A 197 16.52 11.91 9.72
CA GLU A 197 16.05 10.67 10.34
C GLU A 197 16.84 9.44 9.84
N ALA A 198 17.17 8.55 10.76
CA ALA A 198 17.70 7.23 10.42
C ALA A 198 16.67 6.37 9.67
N TRP A 199 17.18 5.48 8.84
CA TRP A 199 16.36 4.44 8.18
C TRP A 199 15.51 3.65 9.21
N PRO A 200 14.21 3.37 8.97
CA PRO A 200 13.42 3.57 7.73
C PRO A 200 12.72 4.93 7.63
N ARG A 201 12.94 5.86 8.58
CA ARG A 201 12.28 7.14 8.75
C ARG A 201 10.83 7.02 9.23
N GLY A 202 10.23 8.15 9.64
CA GLY A 202 8.87 8.19 10.17
C GLY A 202 7.77 8.29 9.12
N ARG A 203 8.08 8.32 7.81
CA ARG A 203 7.05 8.44 6.77
C ARG A 203 6.03 7.31 6.82
N THR A 204 6.50 6.08 7.00
CA THR A 204 5.71 4.85 6.85
C THR A 204 5.20 4.32 8.19
N ASN A 205 4.20 3.43 8.15
CA ASN A 205 3.65 2.75 9.33
C ASN A 205 4.62 1.69 9.90
N HIS A 206 4.14 0.78 10.76
CA HIS A 206 4.92 -0.29 11.39
C HIS A 206 5.68 -1.15 10.38
N TYR A 207 4.98 -1.67 9.36
CA TYR A 207 5.57 -2.54 8.32
C TYR A 207 6.18 -1.74 7.15
N TRP A 208 6.44 -0.47 7.33
CA TRP A 208 7.04 0.42 6.33
C TRP A 208 6.19 0.61 5.08
N PHE A 209 4.87 0.54 5.21
CA PHE A 209 3.92 0.89 4.16
C PHE A 209 3.63 2.38 4.13
N ASP A 210 3.51 2.93 2.93
CA ASP A 210 2.97 4.26 2.72
C ASP A 210 1.43 4.21 2.76
N LEU A 211 0.84 4.72 3.85
CA LEU A 211 -0.61 4.69 4.03
C LEU A 211 -1.35 5.61 3.03
N ASN A 212 -0.65 6.63 2.46
CA ASN A 212 -1.20 7.43 1.37
C ASN A 212 -1.12 6.74 0.00
N ARG A 213 -0.92 5.44 -0.03
CA ARG A 213 -1.04 4.55 -1.19
C ARG A 213 -2.01 3.41 -0.92
N ASP A 214 -2.60 3.36 0.27
CA ASP A 214 -3.34 2.20 0.77
C ASP A 214 -4.86 2.39 0.84
N TRP A 215 -5.40 3.55 0.49
CA TRP A 215 -6.85 3.79 0.50
C TRP A 215 -7.62 2.83 -0.43
N LEU A 216 -7.17 2.64 -1.67
CA LEU A 216 -7.75 1.65 -2.58
C LEU A 216 -7.43 0.21 -2.17
N LEU A 217 -6.20 -0.03 -1.73
CA LEU A 217 -5.72 -1.39 -1.49
C LEU A 217 -6.16 -1.93 -0.12
N ALA A 218 -6.31 -1.07 0.87
CA ALA A 218 -6.78 -1.37 2.23
C ALA A 218 -6.10 -2.61 2.84
N ILE A 219 -4.78 -2.61 2.81
CA ILE A 219 -3.95 -3.71 3.33
C ILE A 219 -3.78 -3.59 4.85
N ASN A 220 -3.54 -2.37 5.33
CA ASN A 220 -3.20 -2.09 6.71
C ASN A 220 -4.45 -1.83 7.57
N PRO A 221 -4.43 -2.12 8.89
CA PRO A 221 -5.57 -1.90 9.78
C PRO A 221 -5.98 -0.43 9.85
N GLU A 222 -5.02 0.51 9.74
CA GLU A 222 -5.27 1.94 9.69
C GLU A 222 -6.21 2.29 8.53
N SER A 223 -5.88 1.84 7.33
CA SER A 223 -6.69 2.05 6.12
C SER A 223 -8.03 1.32 6.19
N GLN A 224 -8.04 0.09 6.73
CA GLN A 224 -9.28 -0.70 6.85
C GLN A 224 -10.26 -0.04 7.82
N GLY A 225 -9.79 0.43 8.96
CA GLY A 225 -10.60 1.15 9.94
C GLY A 225 -11.12 2.47 9.38
N LYS A 226 -10.24 3.24 8.73
CA LYS A 226 -10.59 4.51 8.07
C LYS A 226 -11.67 4.32 7.00
N LEU A 227 -11.55 3.31 6.13
CA LEU A 227 -12.56 3.00 5.11
C LEU A 227 -13.89 2.55 5.71
N ALA A 228 -13.87 1.74 6.78
CA ALA A 228 -15.07 1.31 7.45
C ALA A 228 -15.86 2.52 7.99
N TRP A 229 -15.17 3.46 8.62
CA TRP A 229 -15.74 4.73 9.06
C TRP A 229 -16.19 5.61 7.87
N TYR A 230 -15.33 5.75 6.86
CA TYR A 230 -15.62 6.57 5.67
C TYR A 230 -16.94 6.16 5.01
N HIS A 231 -17.15 4.87 4.83
CA HIS A 231 -18.37 4.34 4.22
C HIS A 231 -19.62 4.36 5.14
N GLN A 232 -19.48 4.74 6.39
CA GLN A 232 -20.60 5.08 7.25
C GLN A 232 -21.04 6.53 7.05
N TRP A 233 -20.10 7.44 6.75
CA TRP A 233 -20.36 8.87 6.72
C TRP A 233 -20.35 9.50 5.33
N TYR A 234 -19.55 9.00 4.38
CA TYR A 234 -19.33 9.61 3.06
C TYR A 234 -19.16 11.14 3.17
N PRO A 235 -18.09 11.66 3.80
CA PRO A 235 -17.89 13.07 4.00
C PRO A 235 -17.97 13.87 2.69
N ASN A 236 -18.55 15.08 2.77
CA ASN A 236 -18.62 15.98 1.61
C ASN A 236 -17.24 16.56 1.27
N VAL A 237 -16.40 16.78 2.30
CA VAL A 237 -15.02 17.29 2.15
C VAL A 237 -14.07 16.47 3.03
N VAL A 238 -12.92 16.11 2.48
CA VAL A 238 -11.83 15.40 3.18
C VAL A 238 -10.51 16.08 2.86
N THR A 239 -9.72 16.43 3.86
CA THR A 239 -8.38 16.97 3.67
C THR A 239 -7.32 15.88 3.71
N ASP A 240 -6.19 16.12 3.04
CA ASP A 240 -4.99 15.29 3.03
C ASP A 240 -3.77 16.20 3.22
N PHE A 241 -3.41 16.43 4.50
CA PHE A 241 -2.35 17.38 4.86
C PHE A 241 -0.97 16.74 4.88
N HIS A 242 -0.08 17.26 4.03
CA HIS A 242 1.28 16.77 3.80
C HIS A 242 2.36 17.82 4.01
N GLU A 243 3.61 17.35 3.94
CA GLU A 243 4.79 18.19 3.82
C GLU A 243 5.71 17.71 2.69
N MET A 244 6.20 18.67 1.93
CA MET A 244 7.21 18.46 0.88
C MET A 244 8.61 18.92 1.30
N GLY A 245 9.56 18.94 0.39
CA GLY A 245 10.93 19.37 0.65
C GLY A 245 11.05 20.80 1.15
N SER A 246 12.01 21.06 2.06
CA SER A 246 12.22 22.35 2.74
C SER A 246 12.54 23.53 1.79
N GLN A 247 12.96 23.25 0.54
CA GLN A 247 13.29 24.27 -0.45
C GLN A 247 12.10 24.70 -1.31
N SER A 248 10.88 24.58 -0.80
CA SER A 248 9.61 24.94 -1.44
C SER A 248 8.86 25.99 -0.60
N THR A 249 7.57 26.19 -0.87
CA THR A 249 6.66 27.07 -0.14
C THR A 249 5.45 26.28 0.39
N TYR A 250 4.25 26.61 -0.05
CA TYR A 250 3.02 25.90 0.29
C TYR A 250 2.26 25.55 -0.99
N PHE A 251 1.76 24.36 -1.10
CA PHE A 251 0.89 23.95 -2.19
C PHE A 251 -0.50 23.62 -1.67
N PHE A 252 -1.51 23.96 -2.47
CA PHE A 252 -2.89 23.47 -2.33
C PHE A 252 -3.50 23.25 -3.72
N GLU A 253 -4.52 22.39 -3.80
CA GLU A 253 -5.24 22.17 -5.05
C GLU A 253 -5.94 23.42 -5.58
N PRO A 254 -6.10 23.57 -6.92
CA PRO A 254 -6.05 22.52 -7.94
C PRO A 254 -4.64 22.04 -8.28
N MET A 255 -4.57 20.75 -8.62
CA MET A 255 -3.36 20.15 -9.16
C MET A 255 -3.10 20.64 -10.60
N LYS A 256 -2.02 20.16 -11.21
CA LYS A 256 -1.64 20.44 -12.60
C LYS A 256 -2.81 20.20 -13.57
N SER A 257 -3.09 21.15 -14.45
CA SER A 257 -4.31 21.20 -15.27
C SER A 257 -4.44 20.16 -16.38
N ASN A 258 -3.32 19.58 -16.85
CA ASN A 258 -3.31 18.63 -17.96
C ASN A 258 -2.98 17.21 -17.50
N GLY A 259 -3.98 16.33 -17.48
CA GLY A 259 -3.77 14.90 -17.36
C GLY A 259 -3.61 14.35 -15.95
N SER A 260 -3.70 15.19 -14.93
CA SER A 260 -3.59 14.79 -13.52
C SER A 260 -4.87 14.16 -12.98
N LEU A 261 -5.78 13.74 -13.84
CA LEU A 261 -7.13 13.35 -13.48
C LEU A 261 -7.34 11.87 -13.76
N ASP A 262 -7.92 11.17 -12.80
CA ASP A 262 -8.50 9.87 -13.04
C ASP A 262 -9.54 9.98 -14.18
N PRO A 263 -9.45 9.16 -15.26
CA PRO A 263 -10.29 9.28 -16.45
C PRO A 263 -11.80 9.12 -16.18
N ILE A 264 -12.18 8.52 -15.05
CA ILE A 264 -13.59 8.28 -14.70
C ILE A 264 -14.19 9.37 -13.80
N MET A 265 -13.37 10.33 -13.34
CA MET A 265 -13.81 11.42 -12.47
C MET A 265 -14.76 12.42 -13.17
N PRO A 266 -15.73 12.99 -12.44
CA PRO A 266 -16.50 14.14 -12.93
C PRO A 266 -15.60 15.36 -13.09
N LYS A 267 -15.70 16.06 -14.24
CA LYS A 267 -14.91 17.28 -14.49
C LYS A 267 -15.16 18.40 -13.47
N ASP A 268 -16.38 18.49 -12.96
CA ASP A 268 -16.79 19.53 -12.01
C ASP A 268 -16.01 19.48 -10.70
N ASN A 269 -15.48 18.32 -10.31
CA ASN A 269 -14.61 18.18 -9.14
C ASN A 269 -13.38 19.10 -9.27
N TYR A 270 -12.61 18.92 -10.35
CA TYR A 270 -11.34 19.62 -10.56
C TYR A 270 -11.48 21.05 -11.10
N VAL A 271 -12.49 21.30 -11.97
CA VAL A 271 -12.60 22.60 -12.67
C VAL A 271 -13.41 23.60 -11.85
N LYS A 272 -14.38 23.13 -11.01
CA LYS A 272 -15.25 24.05 -10.27
C LYS A 272 -14.98 24.03 -8.77
N LEU A 273 -15.01 22.84 -8.16
CA LEU A 273 -14.93 22.75 -6.71
C LEU A 273 -13.52 23.10 -6.21
N ASN A 274 -12.49 22.54 -6.83
CA ASN A 274 -11.10 22.85 -6.45
C ASN A 274 -10.74 24.31 -6.70
N ASP A 275 -11.16 24.92 -7.83
CA ASP A 275 -10.92 26.35 -8.10
C ASP A 275 -11.68 27.24 -7.08
N LEU A 276 -12.90 26.85 -6.69
CA LEU A 276 -13.67 27.57 -5.67
C LEU A 276 -12.95 27.53 -4.31
N PHE A 277 -12.57 26.35 -3.84
CA PHE A 277 -11.89 26.18 -2.55
C PHE A 277 -10.52 26.87 -2.53
N ALA A 278 -9.80 26.87 -3.65
CA ALA A 278 -8.52 27.56 -3.80
C ALA A 278 -8.62 29.06 -3.47
N THR A 279 -9.76 29.72 -3.74
CA THR A 279 -9.95 31.15 -3.41
C THR A 279 -9.93 31.39 -1.91
N TYR A 280 -10.48 30.46 -1.11
CA TYR A 280 -10.46 30.53 0.34
C TYR A 280 -9.07 30.27 0.91
N PHE A 281 -8.34 29.30 0.37
CA PHE A 281 -6.97 29.01 0.79
C PHE A 281 -6.05 30.16 0.47
N ALA A 282 -6.13 30.74 -0.74
CA ALA A 282 -5.37 31.91 -1.14
C ALA A 282 -5.63 33.07 -0.18
N LYS A 283 -6.91 33.43 0.07
CA LYS A 283 -7.28 34.48 1.02
C LYS A 283 -6.74 34.25 2.44
N GLY A 284 -6.78 33.00 2.91
CA GLY A 284 -6.23 32.60 4.21
C GLY A 284 -4.73 32.81 4.29
N LEU A 285 -3.98 32.32 3.32
CA LEU A 285 -2.51 32.42 3.28
C LEU A 285 -2.02 33.84 2.99
N ASP A 286 -2.73 34.59 2.13
CA ASP A 286 -2.46 36.02 1.87
C ASP A 286 -2.57 36.83 3.16
N SER A 287 -3.58 36.54 4.00
CA SER A 287 -3.80 37.25 5.27
C SER A 287 -2.64 37.12 6.28
N ILE A 288 -1.80 36.10 6.11
CA ILE A 288 -0.63 35.83 6.95
C ILE A 288 0.71 36.01 6.20
N GLY A 289 0.66 36.48 4.94
CA GLY A 289 1.85 36.71 4.11
C GLY A 289 2.65 35.46 3.75
N SER A 290 1.99 34.29 3.66
CA SER A 290 2.66 33.04 3.29
C SER A 290 2.65 32.83 1.77
N LEU A 291 3.81 32.51 1.19
CA LEU A 291 3.93 32.19 -0.24
C LEU A 291 3.38 30.80 -0.52
N TYR A 292 2.69 30.67 -1.65
CA TYR A 292 2.10 29.41 -2.12
C TYR A 292 2.15 29.30 -3.64
N PHE A 293 1.84 28.11 -4.12
CA PHE A 293 1.62 27.82 -5.55
C PHE A 293 0.53 26.76 -5.74
N THR A 294 -0.08 26.75 -6.92
CA THR A 294 -1.12 25.79 -7.34
C THR A 294 -0.99 25.53 -8.83
N LYS A 295 -1.66 24.51 -9.37
CA LYS A 295 -1.74 24.18 -10.81
C LYS A 295 -0.41 23.77 -11.48
N GLU A 296 0.65 23.54 -10.73
CA GLU A 296 1.98 23.27 -11.30
C GLU A 296 2.49 21.85 -11.02
N ALA A 297 2.11 21.23 -9.91
CA ALA A 297 2.65 19.98 -9.43
C ALA A 297 1.56 19.02 -8.98
N PHE A 298 1.96 17.81 -8.64
CA PHE A 298 1.12 16.71 -8.15
C PHE A 298 0.10 16.22 -9.18
N ASP A 299 -0.51 15.09 -8.91
CA ASP A 299 -1.64 14.54 -9.66
C ASP A 299 -2.60 13.76 -8.74
N GLY A 300 -3.88 13.73 -9.13
CA GLY A 300 -4.93 12.95 -8.51
C GLY A 300 -5.26 11.67 -9.27
N THR A 301 -4.36 11.17 -10.13
CA THR A 301 -4.64 10.07 -11.06
C THR A 301 -4.80 8.73 -10.33
N TYR A 302 -3.93 8.44 -9.35
CA TYR A 302 -4.00 7.18 -8.60
C TYR A 302 -5.11 7.22 -7.54
N PRO A 303 -6.10 6.30 -7.60
CA PRO A 303 -7.28 6.33 -6.72
C PRO A 303 -7.01 5.89 -5.28
N GLY A 304 -5.79 5.65 -4.91
CA GLY A 304 -5.38 5.21 -3.56
C GLY A 304 -4.77 6.30 -2.70
N TYR A 305 -4.78 7.57 -3.13
CA TYR A 305 -4.40 8.72 -2.29
C TYR A 305 -5.54 9.15 -1.36
N GLY A 306 -5.21 9.80 -0.25
CA GLY A 306 -6.18 10.39 0.67
C GLY A 306 -7.01 11.52 0.06
N SER A 307 -6.44 12.26 -0.89
CA SER A 307 -7.14 13.28 -1.68
C SER A 307 -7.96 12.71 -2.84
N SER A 308 -7.51 11.64 -3.52
CA SER A 308 -8.21 11.11 -4.70
C SER A 308 -9.33 10.11 -4.37
N TYR A 309 -9.19 9.36 -3.27
CA TYR A 309 -10.20 8.37 -2.89
C TYR A 309 -11.57 9.00 -2.58
N PRO A 310 -11.66 10.10 -1.80
CA PRO A 310 -12.92 10.80 -1.57
C PRO A 310 -13.59 11.27 -2.86
N ASP A 311 -12.81 11.74 -3.82
CA ASP A 311 -13.31 12.17 -5.13
C ASP A 311 -14.04 11.05 -5.88
N LEU A 312 -13.54 9.82 -5.77
CA LEU A 312 -14.19 8.62 -6.35
C LEU A 312 -15.37 8.10 -5.54
N GLN A 313 -15.68 8.74 -4.43
CA GLN A 313 -16.81 8.44 -3.55
C GLN A 313 -17.82 9.60 -3.47
N GLY A 314 -17.67 10.64 -4.30
CA GLY A 314 -18.58 11.78 -4.38
C GLY A 314 -18.34 12.87 -3.34
N GLY A 315 -17.25 12.79 -2.59
CA GLY A 315 -16.72 13.89 -1.77
C GLY A 315 -15.81 14.81 -2.59
N LEU A 316 -15.24 15.79 -1.92
CA LEU A 316 -14.13 16.61 -2.40
C LEU A 316 -12.90 16.30 -1.57
N GLY A 317 -11.91 15.64 -2.17
CA GLY A 317 -10.58 15.45 -1.59
C GLY A 317 -9.73 16.69 -1.81
N LEU A 318 -8.89 17.06 -0.85
CA LEU A 318 -8.08 18.28 -0.90
C LEU A 318 -6.67 18.00 -0.42
N LEU A 319 -5.70 18.10 -1.31
CA LEU A 319 -4.27 17.97 -1.01
C LEU A 319 -3.67 19.31 -0.58
N PHE A 320 -2.95 19.27 0.54
CA PHE A 320 -2.09 20.37 0.99
C PHE A 320 -0.66 19.87 1.18
N GLU A 321 0.35 20.68 0.76
CA GLU A 321 1.76 20.33 0.87
C GLU A 321 2.55 21.53 1.42
N GLN A 322 2.96 21.45 2.67
CA GLN A 322 3.78 22.46 3.33
C GLN A 322 5.26 22.17 3.11
N ALA A 323 6.07 23.19 2.78
CA ALA A 323 7.52 23.06 2.87
C ALA A 323 7.93 22.70 4.30
N SER A 324 8.57 21.55 4.50
CA SER A 324 8.88 21.01 5.83
C SER A 324 10.03 21.75 6.50
N SER A 325 9.93 22.02 7.80
CA SER A 325 11.06 22.42 8.62
C SER A 325 11.98 21.26 9.00
N ARG A 326 11.54 20.02 8.82
CA ARG A 326 12.24 18.76 9.18
C ARG A 326 12.63 18.61 10.65
N GLY A 327 12.48 19.62 11.45
CA GLY A 327 12.75 19.80 12.85
C GLY A 327 12.16 21.13 13.26
N LEU A 328 12.71 21.77 14.30
CA LEU A 328 12.16 23.02 14.83
C LEU A 328 12.53 24.26 13.99
N LYS A 329 13.68 24.23 13.30
CA LYS A 329 14.18 25.35 12.47
C LYS A 329 15.15 24.85 11.42
N GLN A 330 15.00 25.27 10.15
CA GLN A 330 15.93 24.90 9.09
C GLN A 330 16.24 26.08 8.18
N LYS A 331 17.48 26.16 7.69
CA LYS A 331 17.93 27.14 6.68
C LYS A 331 17.49 26.67 5.29
N THR A 332 16.86 27.56 4.53
CA THR A 332 16.41 27.35 3.16
C THR A 332 16.89 28.46 2.23
N LYS A 333 16.65 28.34 0.92
CA LYS A 333 16.90 29.40 -0.05
C LYS A 333 16.05 30.65 0.16
N TYR A 334 14.93 30.53 0.90
CA TYR A 334 14.05 31.63 1.26
C TYR A 334 14.33 32.23 2.65
N GLY A 335 15.42 31.86 3.30
CA GLY A 335 15.71 32.20 4.68
C GLY A 335 15.50 31.05 5.64
N TYR A 336 14.98 31.32 6.83
CA TYR A 336 14.70 30.27 7.82
C TYR A 336 13.24 29.87 7.78
N ILE A 337 12.98 28.57 7.73
CA ILE A 337 11.66 27.99 7.99
C ILE A 337 11.63 27.45 9.43
N THR A 338 10.54 27.71 10.15
CA THR A 338 10.37 27.25 11.54
C THR A 338 9.14 26.37 11.68
N PHE A 339 9.15 25.50 12.65
CA PHE A 339 8.02 24.58 12.91
C PHE A 339 6.72 25.36 13.24
N PRO A 340 6.72 26.42 14.08
CA PRO A 340 5.51 27.24 14.26
C PRO A 340 4.97 27.86 12.96
N PHE A 341 5.84 28.26 12.03
CA PHE A 341 5.41 28.80 10.73
C PHE A 341 4.69 27.72 9.90
N THR A 342 5.22 26.51 9.84
CA THR A 342 4.61 25.41 9.09
C THR A 342 3.26 24.99 9.70
N ILE A 343 3.19 24.95 11.02
CA ILE A 343 1.94 24.65 11.75
C ILE A 343 0.87 25.71 11.45
N ARG A 344 1.24 27.00 11.44
CA ARG A 344 0.30 28.10 11.17
C ARG A 344 -0.34 27.96 9.78
N ASN A 345 0.43 27.64 8.77
CA ASN A 345 -0.09 27.48 7.42
C ASN A 345 -1.10 26.34 7.33
N GLN A 346 -0.79 25.18 7.93
CA GLN A 346 -1.73 24.03 7.99
C GLN A 346 -2.99 24.35 8.77
N PHE A 347 -2.85 25.04 9.91
CA PHE A 347 -3.99 25.46 10.73
C PHE A 347 -4.92 26.44 9.99
N ILE A 348 -4.36 27.46 9.31
CA ILE A 348 -5.15 28.41 8.52
C ILE A 348 -5.90 27.71 7.39
N SER A 349 -5.25 26.79 6.69
CA SER A 349 -5.89 26.01 5.62
C SER A 349 -6.99 25.10 6.17
N SER A 350 -6.84 24.58 7.41
CA SER A 350 -7.89 23.80 8.08
C SER A 350 -9.16 24.64 8.32
N ILE A 351 -9.00 25.83 8.87
CA ILE A 351 -10.14 26.73 9.14
C ILE A 351 -10.75 27.24 7.82
N ALA A 352 -9.92 27.57 6.82
CA ALA A 352 -10.39 27.98 5.50
C ALA A 352 -11.18 26.85 4.80
N THR A 353 -10.79 25.58 5.00
CA THR A 353 -11.56 24.42 4.49
C THR A 353 -12.95 24.37 5.08
N VAL A 354 -13.09 24.53 6.41
CA VAL A 354 -14.40 24.52 7.07
C VAL A 354 -15.24 25.68 6.58
N GLN A 355 -14.66 26.88 6.48
CA GLN A 355 -15.33 28.06 5.96
C GLN A 355 -15.86 27.84 4.54
N ALA A 356 -15.00 27.41 3.63
CA ALA A 356 -15.38 27.14 2.25
C ALA A 356 -16.50 26.09 2.15
N ALA A 357 -16.42 25.04 2.95
CA ALA A 357 -17.43 23.98 2.97
C ALA A 357 -18.79 24.48 3.48
N VAL A 358 -18.82 25.20 4.60
CA VAL A 358 -20.06 25.71 5.19
C VAL A 358 -20.73 26.74 4.28
N GLU A 359 -19.96 27.68 3.72
CA GLU A 359 -20.50 28.71 2.80
C GLU A 359 -21.00 28.11 1.48
N ASN A 360 -20.57 26.90 1.10
CA ASN A 360 -20.97 26.23 -0.14
C ASN A 360 -21.72 24.92 0.10
N LYS A 361 -22.43 24.82 1.24
CA LYS A 361 -23.08 23.60 1.73
C LYS A 361 -23.98 22.91 0.68
N SER A 362 -24.90 23.63 0.09
CA SER A 362 -25.86 23.10 -0.89
C SER A 362 -25.17 22.68 -2.19
N LEU A 363 -24.12 23.40 -2.63
CA LEU A 363 -23.34 23.02 -3.80
C LEU A 363 -22.65 21.65 -3.60
N LEU A 364 -22.03 21.43 -2.45
CA LEU A 364 -21.32 20.18 -2.12
C LEU A 364 -22.29 18.99 -2.00
N ARG A 365 -23.44 19.19 -1.39
CA ARG A 365 -24.46 18.14 -1.29
C ARG A 365 -25.03 17.78 -2.65
N LYS A 366 -25.37 18.78 -3.46
CA LYS A 366 -25.85 18.57 -4.82
C LYS A 366 -24.82 17.84 -5.67
N TYR A 367 -23.54 18.23 -5.59
CA TYR A 367 -22.45 17.54 -6.25
C TYR A 367 -22.39 16.06 -5.87
N GLN A 368 -22.47 15.73 -4.59
CA GLN A 368 -22.43 14.35 -4.12
C GLN A 368 -23.64 13.53 -4.59
N GLN A 369 -24.84 14.11 -4.58
CA GLN A 369 -26.03 13.45 -5.12
C GLN A 369 -25.88 13.20 -6.63
N ASP A 370 -25.43 14.20 -7.40
CA ASP A 370 -25.23 14.11 -8.84
C ASP A 370 -24.14 13.08 -9.17
N PHE A 371 -23.13 12.94 -8.33
CA PHE A 371 -22.07 11.92 -8.47
C PHE A 371 -22.67 10.52 -8.50
N PHE A 372 -23.47 10.13 -7.51
CA PHE A 372 -24.08 8.80 -7.45
C PHE A 372 -25.17 8.61 -8.51
N LYS A 373 -25.97 9.65 -8.78
CA LYS A 373 -26.97 9.63 -9.85
C LYS A 373 -26.32 9.39 -11.21
N SER A 374 -25.27 10.14 -11.53
CA SER A 374 -24.53 9.98 -12.80
C SER A 374 -23.79 8.62 -12.89
N ALA A 375 -23.42 8.01 -11.77
CA ALA A 375 -22.87 6.66 -11.77
C ALA A 375 -23.90 5.63 -12.28
N ILE A 376 -25.15 5.69 -11.80
CA ILE A 376 -26.23 4.84 -12.26
C ILE A 376 -26.55 5.12 -13.73
N GLU A 377 -26.69 6.37 -14.14
CA GLU A 377 -26.95 6.77 -15.54
C GLU A 377 -25.88 6.25 -16.50
N LYS A 378 -24.59 6.45 -16.15
CA LYS A 378 -23.47 5.96 -16.95
C LYS A 378 -23.46 4.43 -17.05
N SER A 379 -23.70 3.72 -15.95
CA SER A 379 -23.77 2.25 -15.94
C SER A 379 -24.92 1.72 -16.79
N THR A 380 -26.06 2.41 -16.79
CA THR A 380 -27.22 2.06 -17.63
C THR A 380 -26.89 2.21 -19.12
N LYS A 381 -26.10 3.22 -19.50
CA LYS A 381 -25.67 3.45 -20.90
C LYS A 381 -24.47 2.56 -21.29
N SER A 382 -23.73 2.01 -20.33
CA SER A 382 -22.57 1.15 -20.61
C SER A 382 -22.95 -0.12 -21.36
N LYS A 383 -22.12 -0.53 -22.33
CA LYS A 383 -22.24 -1.83 -23.00
C LYS A 383 -21.94 -2.99 -22.05
N ILE A 384 -21.04 -2.79 -21.09
CA ILE A 384 -20.69 -3.79 -20.07
C ILE A 384 -21.71 -3.70 -18.95
N LYS A 385 -22.44 -4.80 -18.71
CA LYS A 385 -23.44 -4.93 -17.64
C LYS A 385 -22.92 -5.65 -16.42
N ALA A 386 -21.87 -6.46 -16.58
CA ALA A 386 -21.24 -7.16 -15.48
C ALA A 386 -19.81 -7.60 -15.84
N TYR A 387 -18.97 -7.75 -14.80
CA TYR A 387 -17.70 -8.46 -14.84
C TYR A 387 -17.88 -9.81 -14.15
N THR A 388 -17.56 -10.91 -14.83
CA THR A 388 -17.72 -12.27 -14.30
C THR A 388 -16.38 -12.98 -14.26
N PHE A 389 -16.08 -13.64 -13.16
CA PHE A 389 -14.86 -14.40 -12.97
C PHE A 389 -15.12 -15.73 -12.28
N THR A 390 -14.30 -16.72 -12.62
CA THR A 390 -14.27 -18.04 -11.97
C THR A 390 -12.87 -18.26 -11.43
N GLU A 391 -12.75 -18.50 -10.13
CA GLU A 391 -11.46 -18.67 -9.46
C GLU A 391 -11.46 -19.97 -8.64
N LEU A 392 -10.49 -20.85 -8.95
CA LEU A 392 -10.35 -22.14 -8.29
C LEU A 392 -9.60 -22.09 -6.97
N ASP A 393 -8.75 -21.06 -6.78
CA ASP A 393 -8.10 -20.76 -5.50
C ASP A 393 -9.09 -20.01 -4.60
N GLN A 394 -9.72 -20.76 -3.69
CA GLN A 394 -10.80 -20.21 -2.85
C GLN A 394 -10.30 -19.12 -1.90
N ASN A 395 -9.07 -19.22 -1.37
CA ASN A 395 -8.54 -18.23 -0.46
C ASN A 395 -8.14 -16.93 -1.18
N ARG A 396 -7.57 -17.00 -2.40
CA ARG A 396 -7.31 -15.82 -3.24
C ARG A 396 -8.63 -15.17 -3.67
N ASN A 397 -9.62 -15.96 -4.03
CA ASN A 397 -10.95 -15.49 -4.38
C ASN A 397 -11.62 -14.76 -3.21
N LYS A 398 -11.57 -15.36 -2.00
CA LYS A 398 -12.05 -14.73 -0.77
C LYS A 398 -11.38 -13.39 -0.50
N ALA A 399 -10.04 -13.31 -0.67
CA ALA A 399 -9.28 -12.08 -0.46
C ALA A 399 -9.68 -10.99 -1.47
N PHE A 400 -9.91 -11.34 -2.73
CA PHE A 400 -10.37 -10.39 -3.75
C PHE A 400 -11.79 -9.88 -3.49
N ILE A 401 -12.71 -10.79 -3.16
CA ILE A 401 -14.11 -10.41 -2.85
C ILE A 401 -14.19 -9.56 -1.59
N ASP A 402 -13.35 -9.84 -0.55
CA ASP A 402 -13.25 -8.97 0.62
C ASP A 402 -12.90 -7.53 0.23
N LYS A 403 -11.99 -7.32 -0.75
CA LYS A 403 -11.68 -5.98 -1.24
C LYS A 403 -12.90 -5.32 -1.90
N LEU A 404 -13.62 -6.02 -2.76
CA LEU A 404 -14.85 -5.51 -3.38
C LEU A 404 -15.89 -5.09 -2.32
N LEU A 405 -16.12 -5.92 -1.32
CA LEU A 405 -17.08 -5.65 -0.23
C LEU A 405 -16.67 -4.47 0.65
N ARG A 406 -15.36 -4.31 0.94
CA ARG A 406 -14.85 -3.16 1.69
C ARG A 406 -15.15 -1.82 1.00
N HIS A 407 -15.12 -1.80 -0.32
CA HIS A 407 -15.49 -0.64 -1.14
C HIS A 407 -16.99 -0.55 -1.46
N LYS A 408 -17.82 -1.33 -0.75
CA LYS A 408 -19.28 -1.38 -0.92
C LYS A 408 -19.73 -1.78 -2.35
N ILE A 409 -18.86 -2.46 -3.08
CA ILE A 409 -19.17 -3.01 -4.40
C ILE A 409 -20.05 -4.26 -4.23
N LYS A 410 -21.20 -4.29 -4.91
CA LYS A 410 -22.11 -5.44 -4.93
C LYS A 410 -21.49 -6.58 -5.72
N VAL A 411 -21.47 -7.77 -5.15
CA VAL A 411 -21.00 -9.02 -5.76
C VAL A 411 -22.11 -10.05 -5.70
N LEU A 412 -22.26 -10.83 -6.77
CA LEU A 412 -23.24 -11.91 -6.89
C LEU A 412 -22.53 -13.25 -7.05
N LYS A 413 -22.89 -14.26 -6.27
CA LYS A 413 -22.49 -15.67 -6.48
C LYS A 413 -23.39 -16.26 -7.54
N THR A 414 -22.80 -16.73 -8.64
CA THR A 414 -23.53 -17.26 -9.82
C THR A 414 -23.23 -18.75 -10.07
N GLY A 415 -22.28 -19.33 -9.30
CA GLY A 415 -21.91 -20.74 -9.34
C GLY A 415 -20.98 -21.09 -8.19
N LYS A 416 -20.51 -22.34 -8.11
CA LYS A 416 -19.69 -22.85 -7.00
C LYS A 416 -18.46 -21.97 -6.74
N ASN A 417 -17.73 -21.57 -7.78
CA ASN A 417 -16.54 -20.72 -7.71
C ASN A 417 -16.66 -19.55 -8.70
N THR A 418 -17.88 -19.20 -9.12
CA THR A 418 -18.14 -18.17 -10.13
C THR A 418 -18.91 -17.02 -9.51
N PHE A 419 -18.43 -15.81 -9.76
CA PHE A 419 -18.96 -14.57 -9.21
C PHE A 419 -19.13 -13.54 -10.32
N SER A 420 -20.07 -12.64 -10.11
CA SER A 420 -20.34 -11.53 -11.02
C SER A 420 -20.47 -10.23 -10.25
N VAL A 421 -19.86 -9.18 -10.80
CA VAL A 421 -19.95 -7.79 -10.30
C VAL A 421 -20.80 -7.00 -11.28
N PRO A 422 -22.07 -6.69 -10.96
CA PRO A 422 -22.93 -5.90 -11.83
C PRO A 422 -22.42 -4.46 -11.90
N THR A 423 -22.46 -3.85 -13.08
CA THR A 423 -22.07 -2.45 -13.24
C THR A 423 -23.15 -1.48 -12.75
N GLN A 424 -24.43 -1.87 -12.82
CA GLN A 424 -25.54 -1.03 -12.38
C GLN A 424 -25.65 -1.00 -10.85
N GLN A 425 -24.81 -0.17 -10.24
CA GLN A 425 -24.77 0.07 -8.80
C GLN A 425 -24.19 1.46 -8.50
N PRO A 426 -24.48 2.05 -7.32
CA PRO A 426 -23.91 3.37 -6.93
C PRO A 426 -22.40 3.42 -7.00
N GLN A 427 -21.73 2.30 -6.73
CA GLN A 427 -20.27 2.15 -6.79
C GLN A 427 -19.71 1.88 -8.20
N TYR A 428 -20.42 2.27 -9.26
CA TYR A 428 -20.00 1.98 -10.64
C TYR A 428 -18.57 2.47 -10.94
N ARG A 429 -18.21 3.68 -10.49
CA ARG A 429 -16.83 4.20 -10.67
C ARG A 429 -15.79 3.34 -9.95
N MET A 430 -16.11 2.85 -8.75
CA MET A 430 -15.23 1.88 -8.08
C MET A 430 -15.15 0.54 -8.81
N VAL A 431 -16.25 0.06 -9.42
CA VAL A 431 -16.21 -1.13 -10.29
C VAL A 431 -15.25 -0.90 -11.47
N GLN A 432 -15.31 0.27 -12.10
CA GLN A 432 -14.35 0.64 -13.16
C GLN A 432 -12.91 0.63 -12.64
N THR A 433 -12.64 1.26 -11.51
CA THR A 433 -11.32 1.29 -10.85
C THR A 433 -10.76 -0.13 -10.61
N PHE A 434 -11.60 -1.10 -10.26
CA PHE A 434 -11.17 -2.47 -9.99
C PHE A 434 -10.86 -3.28 -11.24
N PHE A 435 -11.57 -3.04 -12.36
CA PHE A 435 -11.55 -3.93 -13.52
C PHE A 435 -11.05 -3.29 -14.81
N GLU A 436 -11.25 -1.97 -15.01
CA GLU A 436 -10.83 -1.33 -16.25
C GLU A 436 -9.31 -1.14 -16.32
N THR A 437 -8.79 -1.09 -17.52
CA THR A 437 -7.37 -0.91 -17.82
C THR A 437 -7.22 0.17 -18.89
N TYR A 438 -6.16 0.96 -18.81
CA TYR A 438 -5.91 2.11 -19.66
C TYR A 438 -4.51 2.05 -20.26
N GLU A 439 -4.41 2.18 -21.58
CA GLU A 439 -3.13 2.21 -22.30
C GLU A 439 -2.74 3.61 -22.80
N THR A 440 -3.71 4.51 -22.86
CA THR A 440 -3.52 5.88 -23.35
C THR A 440 -4.02 6.90 -22.34
N TYR A 441 -3.23 7.93 -22.14
CA TYR A 441 -3.48 8.98 -21.16
C TYR A 441 -3.32 10.35 -21.81
N ARG A 442 -3.99 11.36 -21.25
CA ARG A 442 -3.88 12.76 -21.72
C ARG A 442 -2.48 13.32 -21.55
N ASP A 443 -1.84 12.98 -20.43
CA ASP A 443 -0.50 13.37 -20.08
C ASP A 443 0.37 12.13 -19.91
N SER A 444 1.65 12.27 -20.09
CA SER A 444 2.66 11.23 -19.92
C SER A 444 3.50 11.42 -18.64
N VAL A 445 3.23 12.47 -17.87
CA VAL A 445 3.96 12.77 -16.63
C VAL A 445 3.11 12.38 -15.44
N TYR A 446 3.46 11.25 -14.81
CA TYR A 446 2.81 10.70 -13.63
C TYR A 446 3.67 10.89 -12.40
N TYR A 447 3.02 11.26 -11.28
CA TYR A 447 3.70 11.37 -9.99
C TYR A 447 4.05 10.00 -9.43
N ASP A 448 3.12 9.03 -9.46
CA ASP A 448 3.33 7.70 -8.87
C ASP A 448 2.96 6.56 -9.84
N ALA A 449 1.68 6.31 -10.07
CA ALA A 449 1.22 5.15 -10.81
C ALA A 449 0.19 5.50 -11.88
N SER A 450 0.33 4.88 -13.05
CA SER A 450 -0.63 4.95 -14.14
C SER A 450 -1.46 3.66 -14.30
N ALA A 451 -1.19 2.62 -13.50
CA ALA A 451 -1.92 1.37 -13.48
C ALA A 451 -2.28 0.99 -12.05
N TRP A 452 -3.54 0.60 -11.82
CA TRP A 452 -4.05 0.27 -10.48
C TRP A 452 -5.13 -0.80 -10.45
N SER A 453 -5.45 -1.46 -11.57
CA SER A 453 -6.50 -2.48 -11.63
C SER A 453 -6.30 -3.56 -10.56
N VAL A 454 -7.21 -3.59 -9.57
CA VAL A 454 -7.11 -4.53 -8.43
C VAL A 454 -7.27 -5.98 -8.89
N ALA A 455 -8.09 -6.24 -9.89
CA ALA A 455 -8.25 -7.58 -10.48
C ALA A 455 -6.91 -8.13 -11.00
N ASN A 456 -6.06 -7.27 -11.59
CA ASN A 456 -4.74 -7.66 -12.07
C ASN A 456 -3.74 -7.94 -10.94
N PHE A 457 -3.77 -7.22 -9.83
CA PHE A 457 -2.95 -7.56 -8.65
C PHE A 457 -3.27 -8.94 -8.08
N TYR A 458 -4.54 -9.34 -8.12
CA TYR A 458 -4.99 -10.66 -7.68
C TYR A 458 -4.88 -11.75 -8.77
N ASN A 459 -4.45 -11.39 -9.98
CA ASN A 459 -4.42 -12.25 -11.17
C ASN A 459 -5.79 -12.91 -11.43
N ILE A 460 -6.87 -12.17 -11.18
CA ILE A 460 -8.24 -12.62 -11.47
C ILE A 460 -8.50 -12.47 -12.96
N LYS A 461 -8.86 -13.56 -13.62
CA LYS A 461 -9.26 -13.55 -15.02
C LYS A 461 -10.77 -13.39 -15.10
N TYR A 462 -11.21 -12.29 -15.67
CA TYR A 462 -12.63 -11.94 -15.80
C TYR A 462 -13.06 -11.80 -17.26
N LYS A 463 -14.35 -11.96 -17.47
CA LYS A 463 -15.02 -11.70 -18.75
C LYS A 463 -16.07 -10.62 -18.54
N THR A 464 -16.26 -9.80 -19.57
CA THR A 464 -17.34 -8.82 -19.60
C THR A 464 -18.63 -9.43 -20.13
N SER A 465 -19.77 -9.03 -19.57
CA SER A 465 -21.10 -9.41 -20.06
C SER A 465 -21.85 -8.17 -20.55
N THR A 466 -22.50 -8.28 -21.70
CA THR A 466 -23.42 -7.27 -22.23
C THR A 466 -24.86 -7.42 -21.72
N LYS A 467 -25.13 -8.50 -20.94
CA LYS A 467 -26.42 -8.76 -20.32
C LYS A 467 -26.28 -8.70 -18.80
N ALA A 468 -27.31 -8.24 -18.11
CA ALA A 468 -27.40 -8.34 -16.67
C ALA A 468 -27.35 -9.81 -16.21
N ILE A 469 -26.63 -10.09 -15.15
CA ILE A 469 -26.46 -11.44 -14.61
C ILE A 469 -27.18 -11.50 -13.27
N GLN A 470 -27.94 -12.57 -13.06
CA GLN A 470 -28.62 -12.85 -11.82
C GLN A 470 -27.76 -13.77 -10.95
N GLY A 471 -27.89 -13.65 -9.63
CA GLY A 471 -27.16 -14.46 -8.67
C GLY A 471 -27.51 -14.08 -7.23
N THR A 472 -27.00 -14.84 -6.28
CA THR A 472 -27.20 -14.57 -4.85
C THR A 472 -26.21 -13.51 -4.39
N PRO A 473 -26.64 -12.40 -3.73
CA PRO A 473 -25.73 -11.41 -3.17
C PRO A 473 -24.77 -12.04 -2.17
N VAL A 474 -23.47 -11.70 -2.30
CA VAL A 474 -22.45 -12.04 -1.31
C VAL A 474 -22.45 -10.93 -0.26
N ILE A 475 -22.74 -11.27 0.98
CA ILE A 475 -22.81 -10.31 2.09
C ILE A 475 -21.52 -10.35 2.91
N SER A 476 -20.95 -11.55 3.10
CA SER A 476 -19.75 -11.76 3.91
C SER A 476 -18.77 -12.69 3.19
N LYS A 477 -17.46 -12.41 3.38
CA LYS A 477 -16.39 -13.27 2.89
C LYS A 477 -16.30 -14.62 3.61
N GLU A 478 -16.87 -14.73 4.80
CA GLU A 478 -16.86 -15.95 5.62
C GLU A 478 -17.65 -17.07 4.97
N GLU A 479 -18.66 -16.73 4.18
CA GLU A 479 -19.55 -17.67 3.45
C GLU A 479 -18.91 -18.28 2.20
N LEU A 480 -17.73 -17.83 1.81
CA LEU A 480 -17.13 -18.16 0.50
C LEU A 480 -16.36 -19.48 0.49
N ILE A 481 -15.96 -20.00 1.65
CA ILE A 481 -15.16 -21.23 1.76
C ILE A 481 -15.91 -22.25 2.61
N GLU A 482 -16.34 -23.30 1.97
CA GLU A 482 -16.89 -24.48 2.61
C GLU A 482 -15.81 -25.58 2.66
N LEU A 483 -15.55 -26.12 3.85
CA LEU A 483 -14.59 -27.20 4.05
C LEU A 483 -15.32 -28.49 4.37
N GLU A 484 -14.93 -29.57 3.70
CA GLU A 484 -15.37 -30.91 4.06
C GLU A 484 -14.71 -31.35 5.38
N SER A 485 -15.44 -32.16 6.15
CA SER A 485 -14.91 -32.73 7.39
C SER A 485 -13.72 -33.62 7.10
N LEU A 486 -12.60 -33.35 7.76
CA LEU A 486 -11.42 -34.20 7.65
C LEU A 486 -11.70 -35.55 8.29
N MET A 487 -11.45 -36.64 7.56
CA MET A 487 -11.54 -38.01 8.03
C MET A 487 -10.16 -38.46 8.53
N SER A 488 -10.11 -39.38 9.50
CA SER A 488 -8.86 -39.99 9.94
C SER A 488 -8.28 -40.90 8.87
N SER A 489 -6.96 -40.93 8.77
CA SER A 489 -6.22 -41.85 7.89
C SER A 489 -5.01 -42.42 8.63
N SER A 490 -4.79 -43.69 8.46
CA SER A 490 -3.57 -44.40 8.93
C SER A 490 -2.42 -44.35 7.90
N TYR A 491 -2.67 -43.85 6.69
CA TYR A 491 -1.67 -43.86 5.62
C TYR A 491 -1.07 -42.47 5.34
N ALA A 492 -1.86 -41.52 4.87
CA ALA A 492 -1.39 -40.16 4.55
C ALA A 492 -2.53 -39.15 4.48
N TYR A 493 -2.14 -37.86 4.48
CA TYR A 493 -2.99 -36.73 4.14
C TYR A 493 -2.36 -35.93 3.01
N ALA A 494 -3.21 -35.22 2.24
CA ALA A 494 -2.74 -34.36 1.16
C ALA A 494 -3.51 -33.04 1.09
N VAL A 495 -2.84 -32.00 0.57
CA VAL A 495 -3.40 -30.68 0.32
C VAL A 495 -3.06 -30.23 -1.10
N GLU A 496 -4.03 -29.71 -1.84
CA GLU A 496 -3.85 -29.25 -3.21
C GLU A 496 -2.96 -27.98 -3.28
N ALA A 497 -2.10 -27.92 -4.31
CA ALA A 497 -1.17 -26.82 -4.49
C ALA A 497 -1.81 -25.48 -4.80
N LYS A 498 -3.00 -25.47 -5.42
CA LYS A 498 -3.64 -24.26 -5.94
C LYS A 498 -4.06 -23.25 -4.86
N ASP A 499 -4.20 -23.70 -3.61
CA ASP A 499 -4.68 -22.83 -2.53
C ASP A 499 -3.61 -21.81 -2.11
N TYR A 500 -3.99 -20.54 -2.04
CA TYR A 500 -3.11 -19.44 -1.67
C TYR A 500 -2.52 -19.60 -0.25
N ASN A 501 -3.27 -20.19 0.68
CA ASN A 501 -2.84 -20.36 2.06
C ASN A 501 -1.93 -21.58 2.29
N LEU A 502 -1.63 -22.36 1.24
CA LEU A 502 -0.77 -23.55 1.38
C LEU A 502 0.60 -23.26 2.01
N PRO A 503 1.36 -22.20 1.67
CA PRO A 503 2.62 -21.89 2.33
C PRO A 503 2.47 -21.64 3.84
N ALA A 504 1.40 -20.97 4.26
CA ALA A 504 1.10 -20.75 5.68
C ALA A 504 0.77 -22.07 6.40
N PHE A 505 -0.01 -22.92 5.76
CA PHE A 505 -0.31 -24.27 6.26
C PHE A 505 0.97 -25.12 6.41
N ILE A 506 1.86 -25.12 5.40
CA ILE A 506 3.14 -25.85 5.44
C ILE A 506 3.99 -25.37 6.61
N TYR A 507 4.17 -24.04 6.73
CA TYR A 507 4.99 -23.48 7.79
C TYR A 507 4.44 -23.82 9.17
N ASP A 508 3.15 -23.71 9.39
CA ASP A 508 2.48 -24.01 10.66
C ASP A 508 2.55 -25.53 10.98
N ALA A 509 2.37 -26.39 9.98
CA ALA A 509 2.56 -27.83 10.14
C ALA A 509 4.01 -28.15 10.57
N GLN A 510 5.01 -27.50 9.97
CA GLN A 510 6.42 -27.66 10.34
C GLN A 510 6.73 -27.11 11.75
N GLN A 511 6.00 -26.10 12.23
CA GLN A 511 6.09 -25.64 13.62
C GLN A 511 5.63 -26.70 14.61
N HIS A 512 4.62 -27.48 14.23
CA HIS A 512 4.14 -28.64 14.99
C HIS A 512 4.98 -29.91 14.77
N LYS A 513 6.18 -29.77 14.15
CA LYS A 513 7.12 -30.87 13.86
C LYS A 513 6.54 -31.94 12.91
N ILE A 514 5.54 -31.58 12.10
CA ILE A 514 4.97 -32.44 11.08
C ILE A 514 5.90 -32.46 9.86
N VAL A 515 6.25 -33.63 9.39
CA VAL A 515 6.99 -33.85 8.14
C VAL A 515 6.04 -33.66 6.99
N VAL A 516 6.35 -32.72 6.11
CA VAL A 516 5.58 -32.36 4.91
C VAL A 516 6.44 -32.59 3.68
N ALA A 517 5.89 -33.22 2.65
CA ALA A 517 6.58 -33.42 1.36
C ALA A 517 5.78 -32.79 0.21
N ALA A 518 6.45 -32.23 -0.78
CA ALA A 518 5.80 -31.70 -1.99
C ALA A 518 5.92 -32.63 -3.19
N ALA A 519 4.87 -32.67 -4.00
CA ALA A 519 4.82 -33.44 -5.24
C ALA A 519 5.43 -32.64 -6.41
N PHE A 520 6.53 -33.12 -6.96
CA PHE A 520 7.18 -32.58 -8.16
C PHE A 520 6.69 -33.24 -9.46
N LYS A 521 5.72 -34.13 -9.35
CA LYS A 521 4.89 -34.67 -10.43
C LYS A 521 3.47 -34.84 -9.92
N PRO A 522 2.44 -34.66 -10.75
CA PRO A 522 1.06 -34.82 -10.34
C PRO A 522 0.70 -36.28 -10.04
N PHE A 523 -0.32 -36.46 -9.19
CA PHE A 523 -0.89 -37.77 -8.88
C PHE A 523 -2.41 -37.67 -8.65
N SER A 524 -3.14 -38.76 -8.73
CA SER A 524 -4.56 -38.84 -8.43
C SER A 524 -4.83 -39.93 -7.41
N ALA A 525 -5.56 -39.59 -6.36
CA ALA A 525 -5.97 -40.54 -5.32
C ALA A 525 -7.10 -41.47 -5.82
N LYS A 526 -7.37 -42.55 -5.06
CA LYS A 526 -8.39 -43.57 -5.39
C LYS A 526 -9.79 -43.02 -5.52
N ASN A 527 -10.10 -41.91 -4.83
CA ASN A 527 -11.39 -41.18 -4.94
C ASN A 527 -11.44 -40.20 -6.13
N ASN A 528 -10.53 -40.31 -7.08
CA ASN A 528 -10.37 -39.41 -8.24
C ASN A 528 -10.00 -37.95 -7.90
N THR A 529 -9.65 -37.61 -6.64
CA THR A 529 -9.09 -36.31 -6.34
C THR A 529 -7.72 -36.18 -6.97
N SER A 530 -7.50 -35.15 -7.78
CA SER A 530 -6.25 -34.90 -8.48
C SER A 530 -5.41 -33.86 -7.77
N PHE A 531 -4.13 -34.16 -7.63
CA PHE A 531 -3.12 -33.30 -6.99
C PHE A 531 -2.11 -32.87 -8.03
N SER A 532 -2.01 -31.57 -8.27
CA SER A 532 -1.09 -30.97 -9.24
C SER A 532 0.33 -30.84 -8.69
N TYR A 533 1.26 -30.36 -9.52
CA TYR A 533 2.60 -29.98 -9.13
C TYR A 533 2.57 -29.07 -7.89
N GLY A 534 3.40 -29.36 -6.89
CA GLY A 534 3.48 -28.59 -5.65
C GLY A 534 2.44 -28.94 -4.59
N SER A 535 1.50 -29.84 -4.87
CA SER A 535 0.60 -30.39 -3.83
C SER A 535 1.42 -31.06 -2.74
N VAL A 536 1.01 -30.93 -1.50
CA VAL A 536 1.75 -31.50 -0.37
C VAL A 536 1.12 -32.79 0.12
N MET A 537 2.00 -33.68 0.60
CA MET A 537 1.65 -34.96 1.19
C MET A 537 2.26 -35.05 2.59
N ILE A 538 1.50 -35.58 3.54
CA ILE A 538 1.87 -35.77 4.94
C ILE A 538 1.74 -37.27 5.25
N PRO A 539 2.83 -38.03 5.23
CA PRO A 539 2.80 -39.47 5.48
C PRO A 539 2.64 -39.72 6.99
N VAL A 540 1.69 -40.57 7.37
CA VAL A 540 1.42 -40.87 8.79
C VAL A 540 2.60 -41.61 9.44
N ALA A 541 3.12 -42.65 8.77
CA ALA A 541 4.20 -43.49 9.31
C ALA A 541 5.53 -42.77 9.55
N SER A 542 5.75 -41.60 8.88
CA SER A 542 6.98 -40.80 9.01
C SER A 542 6.91 -39.75 10.12
N GLN A 543 5.77 -39.63 10.81
CA GLN A 543 5.58 -38.65 11.86
C GLN A 543 6.11 -39.12 13.23
N LYS A 544 6.53 -38.16 14.05
CA LYS A 544 6.83 -38.41 15.47
C LYS A 544 5.59 -38.35 16.35
N LEU A 545 4.49 -37.76 15.84
CA LEU A 545 3.18 -37.68 16.48
C LEU A 545 2.45 -39.01 16.32
N SER A 546 1.61 -39.38 17.29
CA SER A 546 0.66 -40.45 17.10
C SER A 546 -0.38 -40.11 16.04
N GLU A 547 -1.05 -41.09 15.43
CA GLU A 547 -2.10 -40.88 14.43
C GLU A 547 -3.20 -39.94 14.94
N LYS A 548 -3.60 -40.09 16.22
CA LYS A 548 -4.61 -39.25 16.87
C LYS A 548 -4.16 -37.80 17.03
N GLU A 549 -2.92 -37.56 17.46
CA GLU A 549 -2.35 -36.24 17.62
C GLU A 549 -2.19 -35.55 16.24
N LEU A 550 -1.67 -36.28 15.26
CA LEU A 550 -1.54 -35.80 13.89
C LEU A 550 -2.91 -35.38 13.31
N PHE A 551 -3.90 -36.27 13.40
CA PHE A 551 -5.26 -35.99 12.94
C PHE A 551 -5.85 -34.76 13.62
N THR A 552 -5.75 -34.67 14.95
CA THR A 552 -6.26 -33.54 15.74
C THR A 552 -5.58 -32.23 15.33
N THR A 553 -4.26 -32.26 15.11
CA THR A 553 -3.50 -31.08 14.69
C THR A 553 -3.87 -30.67 13.28
N LEU A 554 -3.95 -31.60 12.33
CA LEU A 554 -4.34 -31.29 10.94
C LEU A 554 -5.76 -30.73 10.85
N LYS A 555 -6.70 -31.22 11.67
CA LYS A 555 -8.06 -30.68 11.76
C LYS A 555 -8.04 -29.22 12.24
N LYS A 556 -7.21 -28.85 13.22
CA LYS A 556 -7.02 -27.47 13.67
C LYS A 556 -6.40 -26.61 12.58
N LEU A 557 -5.37 -27.10 11.88
CA LEU A 557 -4.70 -26.37 10.79
C LEU A 557 -5.62 -26.16 9.59
N GLN A 558 -6.44 -27.16 9.23
CA GLN A 558 -7.48 -27.03 8.20
C GLN A 558 -8.44 -25.87 8.52
N ALA A 559 -8.93 -25.81 9.75
CA ALA A 559 -9.86 -24.78 10.18
C ALA A 559 -9.17 -23.38 10.23
N LYS A 560 -7.97 -23.30 10.79
CA LYS A 560 -7.19 -22.06 10.93
C LYS A 560 -6.86 -21.42 9.58
N HIS A 561 -6.36 -22.22 8.65
CA HIS A 561 -5.93 -21.74 7.33
C HIS A 561 -7.04 -21.76 6.29
N ARG A 562 -8.24 -22.26 6.65
CA ARG A 562 -9.36 -22.40 5.73
C ARG A 562 -8.96 -23.13 4.44
N ILE A 563 -8.19 -24.21 4.56
CA ILE A 563 -7.64 -25.01 3.46
C ILE A 563 -8.14 -26.45 3.55
N GLN A 564 -8.52 -27.07 2.44
CA GLN A 564 -9.00 -28.45 2.44
C GLN A 564 -7.85 -29.44 2.56
N VAL A 565 -7.90 -30.27 3.61
CA VAL A 565 -7.03 -31.42 3.79
C VAL A 565 -7.78 -32.68 3.40
N HIS A 566 -7.16 -33.53 2.59
CA HIS A 566 -7.73 -34.77 2.06
C HIS A 566 -7.07 -35.97 2.75
N SER A 567 -7.87 -36.95 3.16
CA SER A 567 -7.40 -38.21 3.73
C SER A 567 -7.12 -39.21 2.62
N LEU A 568 -5.97 -39.86 2.64
CA LEU A 568 -5.55 -40.85 1.64
C LEU A 568 -5.36 -42.21 2.34
N SER A 569 -6.07 -43.26 1.89
CA SER A 569 -6.04 -44.60 2.47
C SER A 569 -4.97 -45.52 1.88
N THR A 570 -4.28 -45.08 0.83
CA THR A 570 -3.27 -45.86 0.10
C THR A 570 -2.26 -44.95 -0.59
N GLY A 571 -1.05 -45.47 -0.81
CA GLY A 571 -0.01 -44.83 -1.61
C GLY A 571 -0.11 -45.10 -3.10
N PHE A 572 -0.98 -46.02 -3.49
CA PHE A 572 -1.17 -46.36 -4.90
C PHE A 572 -2.05 -45.28 -5.58
N SER A 573 -1.52 -44.67 -6.60
CA SER A 573 -2.20 -43.62 -7.37
C SER A 573 -2.93 -44.19 -8.56
N THR A 574 -4.14 -43.70 -8.82
CA THR A 574 -4.91 -44.11 -10.03
C THR A 574 -4.34 -43.51 -11.31
N LYS A 575 -3.59 -42.38 -11.18
CA LYS A 575 -2.91 -41.71 -12.28
C LYS A 575 -1.72 -40.92 -11.74
N GLY A 576 -0.64 -40.91 -12.49
CA GLY A 576 0.58 -40.16 -12.13
C GLY A 576 1.54 -41.01 -11.27
N VAL A 577 2.19 -40.38 -10.28
CA VAL A 577 3.20 -41.05 -9.44
C VAL A 577 2.59 -41.55 -8.13
N ASP A 578 3.06 -42.68 -7.64
CA ASP A 578 2.71 -43.17 -6.30
C ASP A 578 3.35 -42.33 -5.19
N LEU A 579 2.77 -42.39 -3.98
CA LEU A 579 3.21 -41.53 -2.88
C LEU A 579 4.61 -41.81 -2.34
N GLY A 580 5.17 -43.00 -2.64
CA GLY A 580 6.58 -43.36 -2.33
C GLY A 580 7.58 -42.95 -3.42
N SER A 581 7.17 -42.26 -4.49
CA SER A 581 7.99 -41.84 -5.60
C SER A 581 9.10 -40.89 -5.16
N ARG A 582 10.28 -40.95 -5.83
CA ARG A 582 11.33 -39.91 -5.71
C ARG A 582 10.88 -38.50 -6.12
N ALA A 583 9.74 -38.36 -6.81
CA ALA A 583 9.11 -37.09 -7.15
C ALA A 583 8.33 -36.46 -5.96
N ILE A 584 8.11 -37.22 -4.88
CA ILE A 584 7.55 -36.70 -3.62
C ILE A 584 8.73 -36.41 -2.69
N ARG A 585 9.00 -35.11 -2.44
CA ARG A 585 10.22 -34.66 -1.76
C ARG A 585 9.90 -33.94 -0.45
N PRO A 586 10.54 -34.34 0.66
CA PRO A 586 10.39 -33.64 1.93
C PRO A 586 10.79 -32.17 1.82
N LEU A 587 10.04 -31.29 2.45
CA LEU A 587 10.29 -29.85 2.50
C LEU A 587 11.09 -29.49 3.74
N GLU A 588 12.17 -28.75 3.55
CA GLU A 588 12.88 -28.10 4.65
C GLU A 588 12.11 -26.87 5.12
N LYS A 589 12.20 -26.62 6.44
CA LYS A 589 11.63 -25.42 7.01
C LYS A 589 12.47 -24.20 6.63
N PRO A 590 11.88 -23.15 6.04
CA PRO A 590 12.61 -21.95 5.69
C PRO A 590 13.19 -21.24 6.91
N LYS A 591 14.47 -20.88 6.84
CA LYS A 591 15.19 -20.02 7.78
C LYS A 591 15.72 -18.82 6.98
N ALA A 592 14.92 -17.77 6.90
CA ALA A 592 15.16 -16.62 6.04
C ALA A 592 15.82 -15.45 6.79
N LEU A 593 16.78 -14.82 6.11
CA LEU A 593 17.40 -13.57 6.48
C LEU A 593 17.17 -12.54 5.38
N MET A 594 16.89 -11.29 5.74
CA MET A 594 16.76 -10.16 4.82
C MET A 594 17.70 -9.04 5.24
N LEU A 595 18.41 -8.45 4.27
CA LEU A 595 19.20 -7.25 4.50
C LEU A 595 18.32 -6.00 4.44
N ILE A 596 18.54 -5.11 5.41
CA ILE A 596 17.85 -3.84 5.57
C ILE A 596 18.86 -2.72 5.88
N GLY A 597 18.39 -1.49 6.06
CA GLY A 597 19.22 -0.35 6.48
C GLY A 597 19.48 0.65 5.36
N ASP A 598 20.41 1.55 5.58
CA ASP A 598 20.70 2.67 4.67
C ASP A 598 21.03 2.19 3.25
N GLY A 599 20.41 2.81 2.28
CA GLY A 599 20.51 2.42 0.88
C GLY A 599 19.58 1.31 0.43
N ILE A 600 18.89 0.60 1.35
CA ILE A 600 17.89 -0.43 1.04
C ILE A 600 16.48 0.20 1.01
N ARG A 601 15.65 -0.17 0.04
CA ARG A 601 14.28 0.31 -0.04
C ARG A 601 13.41 -0.27 1.07
N SER A 602 13.00 0.59 2.01
CA SER A 602 12.20 0.19 3.18
C SER A 602 10.84 -0.37 2.78
N TYR A 603 10.16 0.20 1.77
CA TYR A 603 8.86 -0.29 1.29
C TYR A 603 8.91 -1.75 0.87
N GLU A 604 9.86 -2.11 -0.01
CA GLU A 604 10.00 -3.49 -0.49
C GLU A 604 10.40 -4.46 0.64
N ALA A 605 11.24 -4.02 1.57
CA ALA A 605 11.59 -4.81 2.75
C ALA A 605 10.38 -5.00 3.69
N GLY A 606 9.57 -3.97 3.85
CA GLY A 606 8.32 -4.00 4.60
C GLY A 606 7.29 -4.94 3.98
N GLU A 607 7.16 -4.93 2.67
CA GLU A 607 6.23 -5.81 1.94
C GLU A 607 6.59 -7.29 2.11
N VAL A 608 7.88 -7.62 2.06
CA VAL A 608 8.37 -8.98 2.38
C VAL A 608 8.08 -9.34 3.84
N TRP A 609 8.42 -8.45 4.77
CA TRP A 609 8.19 -8.68 6.19
C TRP A 609 6.70 -8.86 6.49
N HIS A 610 5.85 -7.96 6.01
CA HIS A 610 4.40 -8.03 6.19
C HIS A 610 3.80 -9.34 5.63
N LEU A 611 4.19 -9.74 4.42
CA LEU A 611 3.72 -10.99 3.81
C LEU A 611 4.03 -12.19 4.70
N LEU A 612 5.28 -12.29 5.16
CA LEU A 612 5.73 -13.44 5.94
C LEU A 612 5.12 -13.43 7.35
N ASP A 613 5.06 -12.29 8.00
CA ASP A 613 4.58 -12.15 9.37
C ASP A 613 3.05 -12.30 9.45
N THR A 614 2.30 -11.56 8.64
CA THR A 614 0.84 -11.47 8.77
C THR A 614 0.07 -12.57 8.02
N ARG A 615 0.60 -13.08 6.89
CA ARG A 615 -0.11 -14.07 6.05
C ARG A 615 0.43 -15.48 6.18
N VAL A 616 1.74 -15.62 6.40
CA VAL A 616 2.38 -16.94 6.53
C VAL A 616 2.55 -17.32 7.99
N GLY A 617 2.70 -16.36 8.91
CA GLY A 617 3.06 -16.59 10.30
C GLY A 617 4.52 -17.03 10.46
N MET A 618 5.38 -16.58 9.53
CA MET A 618 6.79 -16.96 9.46
C MET A 618 7.70 -15.79 9.81
N PRO A 619 8.59 -15.92 10.83
CA PRO A 619 9.56 -14.88 11.12
C PRO A 619 10.62 -14.77 10.02
N ILE A 620 11.10 -13.56 9.80
CA ILE A 620 12.27 -13.27 8.98
C ILE A 620 13.27 -12.44 9.78
N THR A 621 14.52 -12.85 9.80
CA THR A 621 15.58 -12.11 10.47
C THR A 621 15.96 -10.90 9.62
N LYS A 622 15.80 -9.69 10.16
CA LYS A 622 16.14 -8.43 9.52
C LYS A 622 17.48 -7.95 10.04
N VAL A 623 18.48 -7.86 9.17
CA VAL A 623 19.84 -7.44 9.52
C VAL A 623 20.21 -6.20 8.71
N ARG A 624 20.67 -5.15 9.40
CA ARG A 624 21.24 -3.99 8.71
C ARG A 624 22.49 -4.41 7.92
N GLN A 625 22.62 -3.89 6.70
CA GLN A 625 23.71 -4.30 5.81
C GLN A 625 25.11 -3.99 6.38
N ASP A 626 25.24 -2.98 7.24
CA ASP A 626 26.49 -2.60 7.93
C ASP A 626 26.92 -3.62 9.02
N TYR A 627 26.02 -4.51 9.45
CA TYR A 627 26.35 -5.60 10.39
C TYR A 627 26.44 -6.97 9.71
N PHE A 628 26.31 -7.05 8.38
CA PHE A 628 26.19 -8.32 7.68
C PHE A 628 27.45 -9.18 7.74
N ASP A 629 28.63 -8.60 7.85
CA ASP A 629 29.90 -9.34 8.01
C ASP A 629 29.92 -10.19 9.29
N ARG A 630 29.19 -9.78 10.33
CA ARG A 630 29.07 -10.47 11.63
C ARG A 630 28.06 -11.63 11.62
N VAL A 631 27.22 -11.74 10.57
CA VAL A 631 26.18 -12.76 10.49
C VAL A 631 26.76 -14.14 10.23
N ALA A 632 26.37 -15.14 11.00
CA ALA A 632 26.66 -16.55 10.74
C ALA A 632 25.68 -17.11 9.70
N LEU A 633 25.97 -16.92 8.40
CA LEU A 633 25.07 -17.33 7.31
C LEU A 633 24.70 -18.81 7.30
N LYS A 634 25.53 -19.68 7.90
CA LYS A 634 25.26 -21.11 8.03
C LYS A 634 23.97 -21.44 8.81
N GLU A 635 23.47 -20.54 9.63
CA GLU A 635 22.24 -20.69 10.38
C GLU A 635 20.98 -20.47 9.51
N TYR A 636 21.14 -19.96 8.30
CA TYR A 636 20.07 -19.64 7.35
C TYR A 636 20.21 -20.47 6.09
N ASN A 637 19.06 -20.82 5.49
CA ASN A 637 19.00 -21.50 4.19
C ASN A 637 18.49 -20.58 3.06
N THR A 638 18.00 -19.39 3.42
CA THR A 638 17.50 -18.40 2.43
C THR A 638 17.95 -16.99 2.78
N LEU A 639 18.51 -16.28 1.80
CA LEU A 639 18.84 -14.86 1.87
C LEU A 639 17.95 -14.07 0.91
N VAL A 640 17.26 -13.05 1.41
CA VAL A 640 16.39 -12.16 0.63
C VAL A 640 17.04 -10.78 0.51
N LEU A 641 17.15 -10.31 -0.73
CA LEU A 641 17.66 -9.01 -1.09
C LEU A 641 16.58 -8.25 -1.87
N VAL A 642 16.09 -7.15 -1.32
CA VAL A 642 15.17 -6.24 -1.99
C VAL A 642 15.90 -5.13 -2.72
N SER A 643 15.23 -4.31 -3.52
CA SER A 643 15.88 -3.20 -4.20
C SER A 643 16.71 -2.34 -3.24
N GLY A 644 17.93 -2.01 -3.64
CA GLY A 644 18.84 -1.23 -2.81
C GLY A 644 20.21 -1.02 -3.46
N ASN A 645 21.02 -0.23 -2.77
CA ASN A 645 22.43 0.00 -3.09
C ASN A 645 23.31 -0.79 -2.13
N TYR A 646 23.72 -1.98 -2.55
CA TYR A 646 24.56 -2.89 -1.78
C TYR A 646 26.03 -2.54 -1.99
N LYS A 647 26.72 -2.17 -0.92
CA LYS A 647 28.16 -1.85 -0.94
C LYS A 647 28.92 -3.01 -0.30
N TRP A 648 29.24 -4.02 -1.09
CA TRP A 648 30.00 -5.19 -0.61
C TRP A 648 31.45 -5.09 -1.01
N ASP A 649 32.32 -5.45 -0.08
CA ASP A 649 33.73 -5.72 -0.32
C ASP A 649 33.93 -7.13 -0.90
N GLU A 650 35.17 -7.48 -1.24
CA GLU A 650 35.50 -8.80 -1.77
C GLU A 650 35.21 -9.91 -0.75
N LYS A 651 35.44 -9.66 0.54
CA LYS A 651 35.20 -10.63 1.63
C LYS A 651 33.71 -10.97 1.72
N THR A 652 32.87 -9.96 1.76
CA THR A 652 31.41 -10.11 1.81
C THR A 652 30.89 -10.78 0.54
N THR A 653 31.39 -10.40 -0.63
CA THR A 653 31.05 -11.02 -1.91
C THR A 653 31.39 -12.51 -1.92
N LYS A 654 32.62 -12.86 -1.47
CA LYS A 654 33.04 -14.26 -1.33
C LYS A 654 32.18 -15.03 -0.35
N LYS A 655 31.87 -14.46 0.83
CA LYS A 655 30.99 -15.05 1.85
C LYS A 655 29.62 -15.43 1.26
N ILE A 656 28.99 -14.53 0.49
CA ILE A 656 27.70 -14.79 -0.15
C ILE A 656 27.85 -15.89 -1.20
N LYS A 657 28.86 -15.79 -2.05
CA LYS A 657 29.08 -16.75 -3.15
C LYS A 657 29.34 -18.15 -2.64
N ASP A 658 30.20 -18.31 -1.62
CA ASP A 658 30.49 -19.60 -0.98
C ASP A 658 29.23 -20.17 -0.32
N TRP A 659 28.46 -19.35 0.39
CA TRP A 659 27.22 -19.77 1.05
C TRP A 659 26.17 -20.25 0.04
N VAL A 660 25.96 -19.53 -1.06
CA VAL A 660 25.06 -20.00 -2.14
C VAL A 660 25.59 -21.29 -2.74
N SER A 661 26.89 -21.35 -3.06
CA SER A 661 27.53 -22.53 -3.70
C SER A 661 27.40 -23.81 -2.87
N ASN A 662 27.25 -23.69 -1.55
CA ASN A 662 27.04 -24.81 -0.64
C ASN A 662 25.59 -25.35 -0.62
N GLY A 663 24.67 -24.83 -1.46
CA GLY A 663 23.35 -25.40 -1.65
C GLY A 663 22.19 -24.49 -1.20
N ASN A 664 22.49 -23.28 -0.74
CA ASN A 664 21.48 -22.35 -0.21
C ASN A 664 20.80 -21.53 -1.32
N THR A 665 19.71 -20.86 -0.97
CA THR A 665 18.88 -20.08 -1.89
C THR A 665 19.05 -18.57 -1.62
N LEU A 666 19.40 -17.82 -2.67
CA LEU A 666 19.37 -16.36 -2.66
C LEU A 666 18.22 -15.86 -3.53
N ILE A 667 17.37 -15.00 -2.99
CA ILE A 667 16.26 -14.36 -3.70
C ILE A 667 16.58 -12.87 -3.84
N ALA A 668 16.63 -12.36 -5.07
CA ALA A 668 16.89 -10.94 -5.34
C ALA A 668 15.74 -10.30 -6.10
N ILE A 669 15.33 -9.12 -5.64
CA ILE A 669 14.19 -8.36 -6.17
C ILE A 669 14.69 -7.03 -6.73
N GLY A 670 14.23 -6.65 -7.91
CA GLY A 670 14.44 -5.34 -8.50
C GLY A 670 15.93 -4.98 -8.63
N THR A 671 16.33 -3.84 -8.08
CA THR A 671 17.71 -3.34 -8.24
C THR A 671 18.76 -4.13 -7.46
N ALA A 672 18.39 -5.04 -6.55
CA ALA A 672 19.33 -5.97 -5.91
C ALA A 672 20.08 -6.83 -6.95
N ASN A 673 19.43 -7.16 -8.07
CA ASN A 673 20.02 -7.90 -9.18
C ASN A 673 21.31 -7.22 -9.71
N ASN A 674 21.36 -5.88 -9.68
CA ASN A 674 22.54 -5.13 -10.15
C ASN A 674 23.78 -5.42 -9.30
N ALA A 675 23.62 -5.57 -7.99
CA ALA A 675 24.74 -5.89 -7.09
C ALA A 675 25.27 -7.30 -7.34
N LEU A 676 24.41 -8.28 -7.58
CA LEU A 676 24.80 -9.66 -7.86
C LEU A 676 25.56 -9.79 -9.18
N ILE A 677 25.09 -9.09 -10.22
CA ILE A 677 25.73 -9.05 -11.54
C ILE A 677 27.09 -8.33 -11.46
N LYS A 678 27.12 -7.14 -10.85
CA LYS A 678 28.34 -6.33 -10.70
C LYS A 678 29.46 -7.08 -9.96
N ASN A 679 29.12 -7.77 -8.87
CA ASN A 679 30.06 -8.51 -8.04
C ASN A 679 30.30 -9.93 -8.53
N LYS A 680 29.81 -10.30 -9.73
CA LYS A 680 30.02 -11.62 -10.35
C LYS A 680 29.63 -12.80 -9.45
N ILE A 681 28.58 -12.62 -8.64
CA ILE A 681 27.99 -13.72 -7.86
C ILE A 681 27.24 -14.66 -8.78
N ILE A 682 26.68 -14.12 -9.87
CA ILE A 682 25.98 -14.81 -10.96
C ILE A 682 26.56 -14.41 -12.31
N ASN A 683 26.32 -15.23 -13.35
CA ASN A 683 26.72 -14.97 -14.73
C ASN A 683 25.60 -14.40 -15.60
N GLU A 684 24.39 -14.28 -15.03
CA GLU A 684 23.23 -13.69 -15.70
C GLU A 684 23.46 -12.21 -16.01
N LYS A 685 22.72 -11.66 -16.96
CA LYS A 685 22.93 -10.30 -17.45
C LYS A 685 21.64 -9.47 -17.38
N ARG A 686 21.83 -8.17 -17.34
CA ARG A 686 20.76 -7.22 -17.59
C ARG A 686 20.91 -6.58 -18.96
N ILE A 687 19.79 -6.25 -19.58
CA ILE A 687 19.78 -5.51 -20.84
C ILE A 687 20.27 -4.09 -20.58
N THR A 688 21.28 -3.69 -21.29
CA THR A 688 21.84 -2.31 -21.29
C THR A 688 21.96 -1.84 -22.73
N PHE A 689 21.50 -0.62 -22.99
CA PHE A 689 21.70 0.03 -24.28
C PHE A 689 22.79 1.09 -24.14
N LYS A 690 23.78 1.02 -25.00
CA LYS A 690 24.74 2.12 -25.12
C LYS A 690 24.01 3.32 -25.73
N LYS A 691 24.19 4.50 -25.16
CA LYS A 691 23.81 5.75 -25.85
C LYS A 691 24.64 5.82 -27.13
N ASP A 692 23.98 6.08 -28.23
CA ASP A 692 24.68 6.43 -29.47
C ASP A 692 25.34 7.79 -29.27
N SER A 693 26.65 7.78 -29.02
CA SER A 693 27.43 8.99 -28.81
C SER A 693 27.66 9.79 -30.10
N THR A 694 27.30 9.21 -31.25
CA THR A 694 27.44 9.85 -32.58
C THR A 694 26.15 10.50 -33.06
N ALA A 695 25.02 10.23 -32.41
CA ALA A 695 23.74 10.82 -32.78
C ALA A 695 23.72 12.33 -32.49
N THR A 696 23.56 13.14 -33.52
CA THR A 696 23.34 14.58 -33.40
C THR A 696 21.99 14.83 -32.74
N ALA A 697 21.97 15.60 -31.66
CA ALA A 697 20.73 15.92 -30.95
C ALA A 697 19.80 16.76 -31.86
N THR A 698 18.58 16.33 -32.01
CA THR A 698 17.53 17.16 -32.64
C THR A 698 17.20 18.31 -31.69
N LEU A 699 17.32 19.53 -32.14
CA LEU A 699 16.97 20.72 -31.36
C LEU A 699 15.48 20.72 -31.05
N LYS A 700 15.14 20.97 -29.80
CA LYS A 700 13.76 21.10 -29.29
C LYS A 700 13.63 22.37 -28.48
N PRO A 701 12.46 22.99 -28.43
CA PRO A 701 12.23 24.14 -27.53
C PRO A 701 12.54 23.75 -26.08
N TYR A 702 13.25 24.64 -25.38
CA TYR A 702 13.64 24.37 -23.99
C TYR A 702 12.44 24.22 -23.05
N VAL A 703 11.36 24.95 -23.31
CA VAL A 703 10.10 24.87 -22.56
C VAL A 703 9.49 23.47 -22.57
N ASP A 704 9.72 22.67 -23.63
CA ASP A 704 9.17 21.31 -23.77
C ASP A 704 10.04 20.24 -23.08
N ALA A 705 11.16 20.62 -22.47
CA ALA A 705 12.13 19.67 -21.93
C ALA A 705 11.50 18.73 -20.88
N SER A 706 10.74 19.29 -19.93
CA SER A 706 10.09 18.54 -18.85
C SER A 706 9.07 17.53 -19.40
N GLU A 707 8.22 17.94 -20.32
CA GLU A 707 7.23 17.06 -20.95
C GLU A 707 7.89 15.97 -21.80
N ASN A 708 8.90 16.32 -22.59
CA ASN A 708 9.61 15.34 -23.41
C ASN A 708 10.33 14.29 -22.55
N ILE A 709 10.90 14.67 -21.40
CA ILE A 709 11.49 13.75 -20.42
C ILE A 709 10.40 12.86 -19.81
N GLY A 710 9.25 13.42 -19.47
CA GLY A 710 8.10 12.69 -18.93
C GLY A 710 7.56 11.63 -19.89
N ARG A 711 7.50 11.95 -21.19
CA ARG A 711 7.04 11.02 -22.24
C ARG A 711 7.95 9.80 -22.43
N GLU A 712 9.22 9.88 -22.06
CA GLU A 712 10.19 8.78 -22.17
C GLU A 712 10.29 7.94 -20.89
N LYS A 713 9.20 7.84 -20.15
CA LYS A 713 9.14 7.10 -18.88
C LYS A 713 8.33 5.81 -18.97
N LEU A 714 8.50 5.01 -17.92
CA LEU A 714 7.61 3.92 -17.50
C LEU A 714 6.84 4.48 -16.30
N GLY A 715 5.53 4.72 -16.52
CA GLY A 715 4.63 5.29 -15.50
C GLY A 715 3.99 4.25 -14.60
N VAL A 716 4.68 3.14 -14.37
CA VAL A 716 4.22 1.93 -13.69
C VAL A 716 3.12 1.19 -14.48
N VAL A 717 3.34 -0.06 -14.82
CA VAL A 717 2.48 -0.82 -15.75
C VAL A 717 2.22 -2.23 -15.27
N PHE A 718 1.07 -2.81 -15.67
CA PHE A 718 0.86 -4.24 -15.67
C PHE A 718 1.33 -4.86 -16.99
N LEU A 719 2.12 -5.92 -16.85
CA LEU A 719 2.61 -6.72 -17.97
C LEU A 719 2.17 -8.18 -17.80
N LYS A 720 1.81 -8.83 -18.89
CA LYS A 720 1.48 -10.25 -18.92
C LYS A 720 2.76 -11.08 -19.03
N GLY A 721 2.98 -11.98 -18.09
CA GLY A 721 4.01 -13.01 -18.14
C GLY A 721 3.41 -14.39 -18.41
N ASN A 722 4.13 -15.25 -19.13
CA ASN A 722 3.83 -16.66 -19.29
C ASN A 722 4.76 -17.45 -18.38
N ILE A 723 4.16 -18.26 -17.49
CA ILE A 723 4.84 -19.03 -16.45
C ILE A 723 4.82 -20.51 -16.76
N ASP A 724 5.98 -21.18 -16.62
CA ASP A 724 6.07 -22.64 -16.70
C ASP A 724 5.47 -23.28 -15.44
N LEU A 725 4.30 -23.92 -15.59
CA LEU A 725 3.60 -24.60 -14.51
C LEU A 725 4.31 -25.86 -13.99
N THR A 726 5.29 -26.38 -14.71
CA THR A 726 6.10 -27.54 -14.32
C THR A 726 7.36 -27.16 -13.56
N HIS A 727 7.75 -25.87 -13.60
CA HIS A 727 8.83 -25.32 -12.81
C HIS A 727 8.35 -25.02 -11.38
N PRO A 728 9.15 -25.29 -10.33
CA PRO A 728 8.70 -25.10 -8.93
C PRO A 728 8.17 -23.68 -8.61
N LEU A 729 8.67 -22.64 -9.26
CA LEU A 729 8.14 -21.28 -9.10
C LEU A 729 6.70 -21.14 -9.62
N GLY A 730 6.30 -21.98 -10.57
CA GLY A 730 4.94 -22.03 -11.14
C GLY A 730 3.96 -22.94 -10.38
N PHE A 731 4.41 -23.64 -9.33
CA PHE A 731 3.55 -24.55 -8.59
C PHE A 731 2.40 -23.81 -7.90
N GLY A 732 1.20 -24.37 -8.02
CA GLY A 732 -0.03 -23.79 -7.48
C GLY A 732 -0.74 -22.79 -8.40
N TYR A 733 -0.12 -22.37 -9.51
CA TYR A 733 -0.84 -21.63 -10.55
C TYR A 733 -1.75 -22.59 -11.34
N THR A 734 -2.96 -22.12 -11.62
CA THR A 734 -3.97 -22.88 -12.39
C THR A 734 -3.99 -22.51 -13.87
N GLN A 735 -3.25 -21.46 -14.23
CA GLN A 735 -3.12 -20.93 -15.59
C GLN A 735 -1.67 -20.53 -15.83
N ASP A 736 -1.22 -20.63 -17.08
CA ASP A 736 0.14 -20.35 -17.54
C ASP A 736 0.46 -18.85 -17.68
N ASN A 737 -0.44 -17.97 -17.28
CA ASN A 737 -0.23 -16.52 -17.36
C ASN A 737 -0.40 -15.83 -16.01
N VAL A 738 0.42 -14.83 -15.76
CA VAL A 738 0.45 -14.03 -14.55
C VAL A 738 0.55 -12.55 -14.88
N SER A 739 -0.20 -11.72 -14.14
CA SER A 739 -0.08 -10.26 -14.21
C SER A 739 1.08 -9.79 -13.33
N LEU A 740 2.06 -9.14 -13.94
CA LEU A 740 3.28 -8.63 -13.31
C LEU A 740 3.23 -7.11 -13.23
N TYR A 741 3.54 -6.55 -12.07
CA TYR A 741 3.51 -5.11 -11.84
C TYR A 741 4.92 -4.53 -11.89
N LYS A 742 5.22 -3.77 -12.94
CA LYS A 742 6.55 -3.20 -13.17
C LYS A 742 6.61 -1.72 -12.84
N ASN A 743 7.45 -1.39 -11.85
CA ASN A 743 7.68 -0.03 -11.36
C ASN A 743 9.15 0.40 -11.39
N ASN A 744 9.97 -0.33 -12.14
CA ASN A 744 11.41 -0.10 -12.21
C ASN A 744 11.97 -0.39 -13.60
N LEU A 745 13.21 0.04 -13.86
CA LEU A 745 13.92 -0.16 -15.14
C LEU A 745 14.94 -1.31 -15.10
N VAL A 746 14.70 -2.31 -14.27
CA VAL A 746 15.52 -3.56 -14.28
C VAL A 746 14.96 -4.48 -15.34
N TRP A 747 15.77 -4.80 -16.34
CA TRP A 747 15.45 -5.69 -17.46
C TRP A 747 16.50 -6.79 -17.52
N LEU A 748 16.12 -8.02 -17.15
CA LEU A 748 17.02 -9.17 -17.19
C LEU A 748 17.02 -9.79 -18.58
N GLU A 749 18.18 -10.24 -19.06
CA GLU A 749 18.24 -11.13 -20.21
C GLU A 749 17.71 -12.52 -19.80
N PRO A 750 17.00 -13.24 -20.68
CA PRO A 750 16.72 -14.65 -20.44
C PRO A 750 18.00 -15.43 -20.14
N SER A 751 17.93 -16.42 -19.27
CA SER A 751 19.06 -17.27 -18.96
C SER A 751 19.55 -17.99 -20.22
N LYS A 752 20.86 -18.22 -20.32
CA LYS A 752 21.43 -19.06 -21.35
C LYS A 752 21.15 -20.56 -21.15
N SER A 753 20.70 -20.92 -19.95
CA SER A 753 20.24 -22.28 -19.68
C SER A 753 18.78 -22.43 -20.09
N SER A 754 18.44 -23.45 -20.84
CA SER A 754 17.08 -23.77 -21.31
C SER A 754 16.04 -23.86 -20.18
N TYR A 755 16.48 -24.14 -18.95
CA TYR A 755 15.63 -24.30 -17.77
C TYR A 755 15.74 -23.16 -16.76
N GLY A 756 16.47 -22.08 -17.11
CA GLY A 756 16.74 -20.96 -16.18
C GLY A 756 15.78 -19.77 -16.31
N THR A 757 14.76 -19.83 -17.17
CA THR A 757 13.83 -18.72 -17.39
C THR A 757 12.39 -19.21 -17.21
N PRO A 758 11.92 -19.38 -15.97
CA PRO A 758 10.60 -19.94 -15.69
C PRO A 758 9.43 -19.02 -16.03
N VAL A 759 9.68 -17.72 -16.23
CA VAL A 759 8.68 -16.75 -16.65
C VAL A 759 9.25 -15.89 -17.78
N VAL A 760 8.48 -15.74 -18.85
CA VAL A 760 8.79 -14.87 -19.98
C VAL A 760 7.67 -13.88 -20.22
N TYR A 761 7.96 -12.69 -20.74
CA TYR A 761 6.88 -11.79 -21.14
C TYR A 761 6.11 -12.36 -22.33
N ASP A 762 4.79 -12.13 -22.34
CA ASP A 762 3.93 -12.51 -23.46
C ASP A 762 4.33 -11.76 -24.75
N LYS A 763 3.92 -12.24 -25.91
CA LYS A 763 4.14 -11.56 -27.20
C LYS A 763 3.45 -10.19 -27.24
N SER A 764 2.31 -10.06 -26.55
CA SER A 764 1.57 -8.81 -26.34
C SER A 764 1.43 -8.54 -24.84
N PRO A 765 2.52 -8.11 -24.17
CA PRO A 765 2.61 -8.16 -22.72
C PRO A 765 1.88 -7.02 -22.03
N HIS A 766 1.58 -5.90 -22.69
CA HIS A 766 1.00 -4.72 -22.07
C HIS A 766 -0.47 -4.95 -21.70
N ILE A 767 -0.82 -4.76 -20.42
CA ILE A 767 -2.18 -4.91 -19.90
C ILE A 767 -2.76 -3.55 -19.51
N ASP A 768 -1.99 -2.73 -18.80
CA ASP A 768 -2.49 -1.50 -18.17
C ASP A 768 -1.34 -0.54 -17.88
N GLY A 769 -1.60 0.76 -17.91
CA GLY A 769 -0.65 1.80 -17.53
C GLY A 769 0.19 2.35 -18.70
N TYR A 770 0.96 3.40 -18.41
CA TYR A 770 1.77 4.11 -19.39
C TYR A 770 3.20 3.55 -19.49
N ILE A 771 3.60 3.20 -20.69
CA ILE A 771 4.98 2.86 -21.06
C ILE A 771 5.34 3.52 -22.40
N SER A 772 6.46 4.26 -22.44
CA SER A 772 6.90 4.89 -23.68
C SER A 772 7.17 3.88 -24.80
N LYS A 773 6.88 4.24 -26.05
CA LYS A 773 7.13 3.41 -27.22
C LYS A 773 8.59 2.93 -27.29
N ASN A 774 9.51 3.82 -26.94
CA ASN A 774 10.94 3.56 -26.93
C ASN A 774 11.33 2.49 -25.92
N ILE A 775 10.85 2.60 -24.66
CA ILE A 775 11.10 1.57 -23.63
C ILE A 775 10.44 0.25 -24.04
N ARG A 776 9.16 0.30 -24.48
CA ARG A 776 8.42 -0.89 -24.89
C ARG A 776 9.13 -1.67 -26.01
N SER A 777 9.55 -1.01 -27.08
CA SER A 777 10.17 -1.67 -28.23
C SER A 777 11.59 -2.17 -27.97
N LYS A 778 12.38 -1.47 -27.15
CA LYS A 778 13.77 -1.79 -26.92
C LYS A 778 13.97 -2.92 -25.89
N TYR A 779 13.17 -2.94 -24.82
CA TYR A 779 13.42 -3.81 -23.67
C TYR A 779 12.52 -5.05 -23.65
N LEU A 780 11.20 -4.90 -23.79
CA LEU A 780 10.25 -5.98 -23.60
C LEU A 780 10.50 -7.22 -24.44
N PRO A 781 10.82 -7.13 -25.75
CA PRO A 781 11.02 -8.32 -26.59
C PRO A 781 12.23 -9.17 -26.20
N LYS A 782 13.15 -8.63 -25.42
CA LYS A 782 14.44 -9.26 -25.07
C LYS A 782 14.57 -9.57 -23.58
N ALA A 783 13.57 -9.22 -22.77
CA ALA A 783 13.64 -9.28 -21.31
C ALA A 783 12.88 -10.49 -20.74
N ALA A 784 13.33 -10.94 -19.58
CA ALA A 784 12.63 -11.92 -18.75
C ALA A 784 12.31 -11.30 -17.37
N PRO A 785 11.09 -11.51 -16.85
CA PRO A 785 10.71 -11.02 -15.53
C PRO A 785 11.32 -11.85 -14.39
N VAL A 786 11.55 -13.15 -14.61
CA VAL A 786 12.12 -14.05 -13.59
C VAL A 786 13.17 -14.94 -14.22
N VAL A 787 14.34 -14.98 -13.57
CA VAL A 787 15.46 -15.82 -14.00
C VAL A 787 16.02 -16.60 -12.80
N VAL A 788 16.40 -17.84 -13.01
CA VAL A 788 17.07 -18.70 -12.02
C VAL A 788 18.48 -18.99 -12.50
N SER A 789 19.47 -18.66 -11.66
CA SER A 789 20.87 -18.91 -11.91
C SER A 789 21.40 -20.00 -10.97
N ALA A 790 22.08 -21.02 -11.52
CA ALA A 790 22.76 -22.01 -10.70
C ALA A 790 24.12 -21.47 -10.25
N THR A 791 24.45 -21.63 -8.96
CA THR A 791 25.74 -21.25 -8.37
C THR A 791 26.22 -22.37 -7.46
N GLY A 792 27.15 -23.21 -7.94
CA GLY A 792 27.57 -24.44 -7.25
C GLY A 792 26.38 -25.39 -7.07
N LYS A 793 26.12 -25.81 -5.84
CA LYS A 793 24.94 -26.62 -5.46
C LYS A 793 23.70 -25.79 -5.19
N GLY A 794 23.84 -24.48 -5.04
CA GLY A 794 22.75 -23.56 -4.71
C GLY A 794 22.20 -22.83 -5.93
N ARG A 795 21.34 -21.87 -5.67
CA ARG A 795 20.62 -21.09 -6.68
C ARG A 795 20.40 -19.65 -6.27
N VAL A 796 20.33 -18.81 -7.29
CA VAL A 796 19.93 -17.41 -7.15
C VAL A 796 18.68 -17.20 -8.01
N ILE A 797 17.60 -16.75 -7.38
CA ILE A 797 16.32 -16.48 -8.01
C ILE A 797 16.19 -14.97 -8.17
N LEU A 798 16.09 -14.50 -9.40
CA LEU A 798 16.10 -13.11 -9.79
C LEU A 798 14.70 -12.68 -10.22
N PHE A 799 14.10 -11.74 -9.50
CA PHE A 799 12.87 -11.06 -9.89
C PHE A 799 13.21 -9.68 -10.43
N ALA A 800 12.85 -9.37 -11.66
CA ALA A 800 13.01 -8.03 -12.22
C ALA A 800 11.99 -7.05 -11.63
N GLU A 801 10.75 -7.52 -11.37
CA GLU A 801 9.68 -6.81 -10.67
C GLU A 801 9.64 -7.21 -9.19
N ASN A 802 8.96 -6.39 -8.39
CA ASN A 802 8.67 -6.74 -7.01
C ASN A 802 7.38 -7.61 -6.95
N PRO A 803 7.49 -8.91 -6.66
CA PRO A 803 6.33 -9.80 -6.59
C PRO A 803 5.42 -9.53 -5.39
N ASN A 804 5.85 -8.71 -4.42
CA ASN A 804 5.15 -8.46 -3.17
C ASN A 804 4.56 -7.05 -3.09
N PHE A 805 4.57 -6.30 -4.21
CA PHE A 805 4.24 -4.88 -4.26
C PHE A 805 3.01 -4.49 -3.45
N ARG A 806 3.19 -3.52 -2.54
CA ARG A 806 2.18 -2.96 -1.62
C ARG A 806 1.33 -4.01 -0.90
N GLY A 807 1.85 -5.22 -0.69
CA GLY A 807 1.11 -6.30 -0.04
C GLY A 807 -0.16 -6.76 -0.79
N THR A 808 -0.45 -6.22 -1.97
CA THR A 808 -1.67 -6.52 -2.75
C THR A 808 -1.46 -7.53 -3.88
N SER A 809 -0.21 -7.85 -4.25
CA SER A 809 0.12 -8.70 -5.40
C SER A 809 -0.13 -10.20 -5.13
N TYR A 810 -1.36 -10.58 -4.80
CA TYR A 810 -1.75 -11.98 -4.55
C TYR A 810 -1.49 -12.89 -5.75
N GLY A 811 -1.53 -12.35 -6.97
CA GLY A 811 -1.21 -13.08 -8.19
C GLY A 811 0.27 -13.41 -8.34
N ALA A 812 1.18 -12.49 -7.98
CA ALA A 812 2.61 -12.64 -8.22
C ALA A 812 3.38 -13.17 -7.00
N ASN A 813 2.95 -12.86 -5.75
CA ASN A 813 3.71 -13.22 -4.55
C ASN A 813 3.79 -14.73 -4.28
N ARG A 814 2.93 -15.54 -4.92
CA ARG A 814 3.04 -17.01 -4.88
C ARG A 814 4.40 -17.48 -5.39
N MET A 815 4.97 -16.87 -6.44
CA MET A 815 6.31 -17.19 -6.92
C MET A 815 7.39 -16.93 -5.86
N PHE A 816 7.27 -15.84 -5.12
CA PHE A 816 8.17 -15.52 -4.02
C PHE A 816 8.05 -16.54 -2.87
N LEU A 817 6.83 -16.93 -2.50
CA LEU A 817 6.60 -17.98 -1.50
C LEU A 817 7.12 -19.33 -1.98
N ASN A 818 6.94 -19.70 -3.24
CA ASN A 818 7.52 -20.89 -3.83
C ASN A 818 9.07 -20.84 -3.81
N ALA A 819 9.68 -19.68 -4.05
CA ALA A 819 11.13 -19.52 -3.94
C ALA A 819 11.65 -19.77 -2.51
N LEU A 820 10.87 -19.42 -1.49
CA LEU A 820 11.18 -19.67 -0.08
C LEU A 820 11.02 -21.14 0.31
N PHE A 821 9.87 -21.74 -0.02
CA PHE A 821 9.51 -23.09 0.46
C PHE A 821 10.06 -24.22 -0.40
N LEU A 822 10.30 -23.98 -1.69
CA LEU A 822 10.77 -24.96 -2.66
C LEU A 822 12.21 -24.67 -3.15
N GLY A 823 12.82 -23.60 -2.67
CA GLY A 823 14.10 -23.09 -3.18
C GLY A 823 15.19 -24.15 -3.25
N ASN A 824 15.38 -24.95 -2.20
CA ASN A 824 16.38 -26.02 -2.15
C ASN A 824 16.14 -27.15 -3.17
N HIS A 825 14.95 -27.25 -3.74
CA HIS A 825 14.59 -28.20 -4.80
C HIS A 825 14.62 -27.60 -6.21
N ILE A 826 14.83 -26.28 -6.34
CA ILE A 826 14.99 -25.64 -7.65
C ILE A 826 16.42 -25.87 -8.16
N GLY A 827 16.53 -26.49 -9.30
CA GLY A 827 17.77 -26.66 -10.03
C GLY A 827 17.72 -26.04 -11.43
N VAL A 828 18.87 -25.86 -12.02
CA VAL A 828 19.00 -25.50 -13.45
C VAL A 828 19.74 -26.66 -14.13
N PRO A 829 19.00 -27.63 -14.66
CA PRO A 829 19.60 -28.77 -15.34
C PRO A 829 20.49 -28.32 -16.51
N LYS A 830 21.58 -28.98 -16.72
CA LYS A 830 22.46 -28.80 -17.91
C LYS A 830 22.00 -29.73 -18.99
N GLU A 831 21.87 -29.25 -20.23
CA GLU A 831 21.75 -30.11 -21.38
C GLU A 831 23.07 -30.85 -21.54
N GLN A 832 23.03 -32.17 -21.76
CA GLN A 832 24.22 -32.91 -22.13
C GLN A 832 24.59 -32.49 -23.55
N SER A 833 25.80 -31.98 -23.75
CA SER A 833 26.34 -31.77 -25.09
C SER A 833 26.38 -33.16 -25.79
N ASN A 834 25.78 -33.26 -26.96
CA ASN A 834 25.77 -34.47 -27.79
C ASN A 834 27.17 -34.83 -28.31
N ASN A 835 28.14 -35.04 -27.44
CA ASN A 835 29.48 -35.55 -27.77
C ASN A 835 29.94 -36.46 -26.65
N THR A 836 29.32 -37.64 -26.58
CA THR A 836 29.95 -38.89 -26.15
C THR A 836 28.94 -40.00 -26.46
N GLU A 837 29.16 -40.68 -27.61
CA GLU A 837 28.77 -42.07 -27.74
C GLU A 837 29.47 -42.81 -26.60
N LYS A 838 28.74 -43.18 -25.58
CA LYS A 838 29.13 -44.24 -24.66
C LYS A 838 28.53 -45.51 -25.20
N GLU A 839 29.38 -46.34 -25.79
CA GLU A 839 29.12 -47.76 -25.99
C GLU A 839 28.57 -48.33 -24.67
N PHE A 840 27.36 -48.87 -24.72
CA PHE A 840 26.82 -49.71 -23.67
C PHE A 840 27.45 -51.08 -23.87
N ASP A 841 28.52 -51.41 -23.11
CA ASP A 841 28.90 -52.78 -22.87
C ASP A 841 27.85 -53.42 -21.96
N HIS A 842 27.32 -54.55 -22.41
CA HIS A 842 26.33 -55.42 -21.78
C HIS A 842 26.83 -56.09 -20.52
#